data_d928c18f52b743327bbd71ef058d615c
#
_entry.id   d928c18f52b743327bbd71ef058d615c
#
_cell.length_a   1.000
_cell.length_b   1.000
_cell.length_c   1.000
_cell.angle_alpha   90.00
_cell.angle_beta   90.00
_cell.angle_gamma   90.00
#
_symmetry.space_group_name_H-M   'P 1'
#
loop_
_entity.id
_entity.type
_entity.pdbx_description
1 polymer ?
#
loop_
_entity_poly.entity_id
_entity_poly.type
_entity_poly.pdbx_seq_one_letter_code
_entity_poly.pdbx_strand_id
1 'polypeptide(L)'
;AGQRSLSKTAKVLARKAPQWTEKTAEEQAAGSEYFLGTYWDGSMPKAKYEEFLATEPIIPGPIEFDLKIPNVSPWSAESPKLYDLEIELLDPNGGLVEMSTLTLGFRRVEVIANELLVNGQPVTIYGINRHDFHPNTGRVMDREYMRQDLLELKRWNFNAIRTAHYPNDPALLDLCDELGFYAVGEANIESHAFQNTLCDDSRYLNAWVDRVARMIQRDIHHPSVILWSLGNESGAGLNHRAAASYARSFDPTRPLHYEGAIRGNWTKNHDLTDVVCPMYPEISAIVSFAKSKKADRPLIMCEYAHAMGNGSGTLSEYWEAIHNTKGLQGGFIWEMWDHGLNQRLEDGTIRSAYGGDFGETRHDGTFVCDGMFFTNRSPKPALQEFRQIASPIEFRAKNAKTGRFEIFNKQFFSDTRGFKFRYEITVNGKLISTHDLKIANIKPRRTVAIQIPSKILKSGDGTGERFINFSIQYALSTPWAHTGNEVSTYQFALPSKPLPKPRLEKVNQAVVDQEGNIQIPNSVVPPRLTLWRAPTDNDLIGHISEKWDGWGLRDLVKVNCKISRKSTGIRITNTWKTGAGIKLKHEQFVETVVDGIRVTESLQLPKQLNDIARIGTNFEMNGELDQLVYFGTGPFETMPDRAIGKVHRWNSPVSDQYVPYVKPQENGGHVGVRWFSLANRTNHGIYIQMDKPRMVTVTPMRSTDLADATHNVFVQPSGNTVITIDAAHRGVGTASCGPDTLPKYLIKPGTYKWSWTALTF
;
A
#
# COMPACT_ATOMS: atom_id res chain seq x y z
N ALA A 1 0.81 40.30 -7.85
CA ALA A 1 1.77 39.94 -8.90
C ALA A 1 0.98 40.04 -10.21
N GLY A 2 1.40 40.93 -11.13
CA GLY A 2 0.68 41.20 -12.37
C GLY A 2 0.67 39.97 -13.29
N GLN A 3 -0.51 39.60 -13.72
CA GLN A 3 -0.70 38.63 -14.79
C GLN A 3 -0.02 39.19 -16.06
N ARG A 4 1.02 38.52 -16.53
CA ARG A 4 1.58 38.78 -17.87
C ARG A 4 0.81 37.88 -18.84
N SER A 5 -0.07 38.45 -19.64
CA SER A 5 -0.65 37.77 -20.78
C SER A 5 0.26 37.86 -21.99
N LEU A 6 0.44 36.75 -22.70
CA LEU A 6 1.06 36.71 -24.02
C LEU A 6 -0.05 36.32 -25.00
N SER A 7 -0.19 37.06 -26.09
CA SER A 7 -1.16 36.72 -27.15
C SER A 7 -0.45 36.54 -28.49
N LYS A 8 -0.92 35.62 -29.31
CA LYS A 8 -0.51 35.42 -30.69
C LYS A 8 -1.74 35.10 -31.54
N THR A 9 -1.88 35.78 -32.66
CA THR A 9 -2.99 35.58 -33.60
C THR A 9 -2.48 34.93 -34.89
N ALA A 10 -3.17 33.93 -35.41
CA ALA A 10 -2.91 33.35 -36.72
C ALA A 10 -4.23 33.25 -37.50
N LYS A 11 -4.16 33.39 -38.83
CA LYS A 11 -5.30 33.17 -39.71
C LYS A 11 -5.40 31.66 -40.03
N VAL A 12 -6.62 31.13 -39.93
CA VAL A 12 -6.92 29.80 -40.45
C VAL A 12 -6.77 29.83 -41.95
N LEU A 13 -5.78 29.13 -42.49
CA LEU A 13 -5.61 28.95 -43.94
C LEU A 13 -6.29 27.65 -44.35
N ALA A 14 -7.30 27.77 -45.21
CA ALA A 14 -7.91 26.61 -45.82
C ALA A 14 -6.88 25.88 -46.70
N ARG A 15 -6.63 24.60 -46.47
CA ARG A 15 -5.88 23.79 -47.46
C ARG A 15 -6.79 23.47 -48.61
N LYS A 16 -6.31 23.72 -49.84
CA LYS A 16 -6.93 23.13 -51.02
C LYS A 16 -6.80 21.61 -50.96
N ALA A 17 -7.86 20.89 -51.31
CA ALA A 17 -7.79 19.47 -51.53
C ALA A 17 -6.61 19.13 -52.48
N PRO A 18 -5.88 18.01 -52.22
CA PRO A 18 -4.81 17.60 -53.12
C PRO A 18 -5.30 17.55 -54.57
N GLN A 19 -4.59 18.17 -55.48
CA GLN A 19 -4.96 18.07 -56.91
C GLN A 19 -4.78 16.61 -57.34
N TRP A 20 -5.85 16.03 -57.87
CA TRP A 20 -5.79 14.70 -58.46
C TRP A 20 -4.93 14.75 -59.72
N THR A 21 -3.99 13.82 -59.87
CA THR A 21 -3.21 13.58 -61.10
C THR A 21 -3.65 12.24 -61.70
N GLU A 22 -3.97 12.25 -62.99
CA GLU A 22 -4.30 11.04 -63.69
C GLU A 22 -3.09 10.09 -63.68
N LYS A 23 -3.28 8.83 -63.27
CA LYS A 23 -2.23 7.82 -63.32
C LYS A 23 -1.85 7.52 -64.72
N THR A 24 -0.56 7.40 -65.02
CA THR A 24 -0.05 6.92 -66.29
C THR A 24 -0.46 5.45 -66.52
N ALA A 25 -0.46 5.00 -67.80
CA ALA A 25 -0.76 3.62 -68.15
C ALA A 25 0.20 2.62 -67.45
N GLU A 26 1.45 3.03 -67.15
CA GLU A 26 2.45 2.23 -66.44
C GLU A 26 2.13 2.12 -64.95
N GLU A 27 1.68 3.19 -64.32
CA GLU A 27 1.24 3.18 -62.92
C GLU A 27 -0.04 2.36 -62.71
N GLN A 28 -0.92 2.32 -63.73
CA GLN A 28 -2.11 1.47 -63.68
C GLN A 28 -1.77 -0.02 -63.90
N ALA A 29 -0.74 -0.34 -64.65
CA ALA A 29 -0.28 -1.70 -64.93
C ALA A 29 0.54 -2.29 -63.76
N ALA A 30 1.19 -1.45 -62.95
CA ALA A 30 2.01 -1.86 -61.81
C ALA A 30 1.19 -2.26 -60.56
N GLY A 31 -0.14 -2.22 -60.64
CA GLY A 31 -1.01 -2.49 -59.48
C GLY A 31 -1.10 -1.26 -58.56
N SER A 32 -2.31 -0.85 -58.30
CA SER A 32 -2.56 0.36 -57.53
C SER A 32 -2.19 0.20 -56.09
N GLU A 33 -1.25 0.98 -55.62
CA GLU A 33 -1.13 1.27 -54.19
C GLU A 33 -2.26 2.20 -53.73
N TYR A 34 -2.85 1.90 -52.64
CA TYR A 34 -3.92 2.69 -52.04
C TYR A 34 -3.39 4.02 -51.50
N PHE A 35 -3.86 5.12 -52.08
CA PHE A 35 -3.73 6.43 -51.46
C PHE A 35 -4.98 6.73 -50.65
N LEU A 36 -4.81 6.92 -49.38
CA LEU A 36 -5.88 7.34 -48.46
C LEU A 36 -6.43 8.70 -48.97
N GLY A 37 -7.66 8.69 -49.42
CA GLY A 37 -8.47 9.89 -49.57
C GLY A 37 -8.68 10.46 -50.98
N THR A 38 -7.99 10.01 -52.04
CA THR A 38 -8.15 10.60 -53.38
C THR A 38 -8.02 9.60 -54.51
N TYR A 39 -8.47 8.37 -54.29
CA TYR A 39 -8.37 7.33 -55.33
C TYR A 39 -9.58 7.38 -56.27
N TRP A 40 -9.29 7.57 -57.58
CA TRP A 40 -10.27 7.40 -58.64
C TRP A 40 -10.00 6.09 -59.37
N ASP A 41 -10.94 5.17 -59.33
CA ASP A 41 -10.85 3.83 -59.92
C ASP A 41 -11.44 3.75 -61.33
N GLY A 42 -11.84 4.89 -61.89
CA GLY A 42 -12.46 4.95 -63.21
C GLY A 42 -13.96 4.60 -63.26
N SER A 43 -14.55 4.26 -62.10
CA SER A 43 -15.98 3.93 -61.99
C SER A 43 -16.90 5.14 -62.17
N MET A 44 -16.38 6.34 -62.05
CA MET A 44 -17.09 7.61 -62.23
C MET A 44 -16.44 8.43 -63.36
N PRO A 45 -17.21 9.15 -64.19
CA PRO A 45 -16.65 10.09 -65.12
C PRO A 45 -15.76 11.13 -64.48
N LYS A 46 -14.56 11.38 -65.01
CA LYS A 46 -13.57 12.30 -64.43
C LYS A 46 -14.15 13.68 -64.10
N ALA A 47 -14.99 14.25 -64.95
CA ALA A 47 -15.63 15.53 -64.68
C ALA A 47 -16.53 15.52 -63.44
N LYS A 48 -17.23 14.42 -63.15
CA LYS A 48 -18.03 14.25 -61.92
C LYS A 48 -17.15 14.08 -60.69
N TYR A 49 -16.01 13.42 -60.82
CA TYR A 49 -15.05 13.26 -59.72
C TYR A 49 -14.38 14.61 -59.41
N GLU A 50 -14.04 15.39 -60.38
CA GLU A 50 -13.54 16.75 -60.18
C GLU A 50 -14.61 17.69 -59.54
N GLU A 51 -15.88 17.56 -59.94
CA GLU A 51 -17.01 18.25 -59.32
C GLU A 51 -17.21 17.82 -57.88
N PHE A 52 -17.11 16.51 -57.59
CA PHE A 52 -17.16 15.96 -56.22
C PHE A 52 -16.02 16.51 -55.35
N LEU A 53 -14.77 16.50 -55.84
CA LEU A 53 -13.63 17.08 -55.12
C LEU A 53 -13.76 18.60 -54.90
N ALA A 54 -14.41 19.30 -55.79
CA ALA A 54 -14.66 20.75 -55.67
C ALA A 54 -15.75 21.07 -54.66
N THR A 55 -16.63 20.10 -54.34
CA THR A 55 -17.71 20.23 -53.34
C THR A 55 -17.36 19.67 -51.99
N GLU A 56 -16.22 18.99 -51.83
CA GLU A 56 -15.76 18.51 -50.54
C GLU A 56 -15.55 19.68 -49.59
N PRO A 57 -16.00 19.54 -48.31
CA PRO A 57 -15.76 20.57 -47.34
C PRO A 57 -14.26 20.78 -47.14
N ILE A 58 -13.84 22.04 -47.21
CA ILE A 58 -12.46 22.41 -46.92
C ILE A 58 -12.18 22.06 -45.47
N ILE A 59 -11.39 21.01 -45.24
CA ILE A 59 -10.94 20.68 -43.88
C ILE A 59 -9.83 21.65 -43.52
N PRO A 60 -10.01 22.49 -42.49
CA PRO A 60 -8.96 23.41 -42.04
C PRO A 60 -7.74 22.62 -41.64
N GLY A 61 -6.57 23.01 -42.13
CA GLY A 61 -5.31 22.43 -41.62
C GLY A 61 -5.06 22.83 -40.18
N PRO A 62 -4.23 22.07 -39.40
CA PRO A 62 -3.86 22.44 -38.06
C PRO A 62 -3.14 23.80 -38.05
N ILE A 63 -3.44 24.60 -37.03
CA ILE A 63 -2.74 25.86 -36.75
C ILE A 63 -1.71 25.59 -35.68
N GLU A 64 -0.46 25.90 -35.96
CA GLU A 64 0.64 25.73 -34.99
C GLU A 64 1.04 27.07 -34.39
N PHE A 65 1.16 27.14 -33.10
CA PHE A 65 1.68 28.29 -32.36
C PHE A 65 3.00 27.91 -31.71
N ASP A 66 4.07 28.64 -31.99
CA ASP A 66 5.33 28.61 -31.25
C ASP A 66 5.39 29.83 -30.33
N LEU A 67 5.27 29.59 -29.01
CA LEU A 67 5.25 30.61 -27.99
C LEU A 67 6.44 30.43 -27.04
N LYS A 68 7.28 31.45 -26.93
CA LYS A 68 8.37 31.51 -25.94
C LYS A 68 7.87 32.18 -24.66
N ILE A 69 7.70 31.39 -23.60
CA ILE A 69 7.24 31.88 -22.30
C ILE A 69 8.45 32.02 -21.35
N PRO A 70 8.90 33.25 -21.06
CA PRO A 70 10.06 33.47 -20.20
C PRO A 70 9.70 33.27 -18.71
N ASN A 71 10.70 32.82 -17.91
CA ASN A 71 10.61 32.72 -16.45
C ASN A 71 9.46 31.85 -15.92
N VAL A 72 9.16 30.74 -16.58
CA VAL A 72 8.19 29.75 -16.10
C VAL A 72 8.69 29.10 -14.80
N SER A 73 7.78 28.91 -13.86
CA SER A 73 8.03 28.06 -12.69
C SER A 73 7.70 26.60 -13.05
N PRO A 74 8.67 25.68 -12.96
CA PRO A 74 8.41 24.30 -13.33
C PRO A 74 7.37 23.63 -12.45
N TRP A 75 6.54 22.78 -13.05
CA TRP A 75 5.61 21.90 -12.34
C TRP A 75 6.34 20.68 -11.77
N SER A 76 6.02 20.29 -10.55
CA SER A 76 6.39 18.99 -9.96
C SER A 76 5.30 18.54 -8.98
N ALA A 77 5.28 17.26 -8.61
CA ALA A 77 4.34 16.75 -7.61
C ALA A 77 4.46 17.40 -6.22
N GLU A 78 5.62 18.02 -5.91
CA GLU A 78 5.86 18.79 -4.68
C GLU A 78 5.51 20.28 -4.81
N SER A 79 5.47 20.81 -6.05
CA SER A 79 5.17 22.20 -6.35
C SER A 79 4.41 22.29 -7.68
N PRO A 80 3.10 22.04 -7.68
CA PRO A 80 2.27 21.92 -8.88
C PRO A 80 1.89 23.31 -9.40
N LYS A 81 2.81 23.96 -10.13
CA LYS A 81 2.58 25.27 -10.74
C LYS A 81 1.93 25.11 -12.11
N LEU A 82 0.75 25.72 -12.24
CA LEU A 82 -0.07 25.67 -13.44
C LEU A 82 -0.27 27.06 -14.03
N TYR A 83 -0.60 27.08 -15.31
CA TYR A 83 -0.87 28.28 -16.12
C TYR A 83 -2.13 28.04 -16.94
N ASP A 84 -2.95 29.05 -17.10
CA ASP A 84 -4.14 28.99 -17.95
C ASP A 84 -3.77 29.33 -19.39
N LEU A 85 -4.26 28.53 -20.34
CA LEU A 85 -4.21 28.77 -21.77
C LEU A 85 -5.64 28.99 -22.27
N GLU A 86 -5.91 30.19 -22.78
CA GLU A 86 -7.18 30.53 -23.44
C GLU A 86 -6.98 30.54 -24.94
N ILE A 87 -7.84 29.84 -25.67
CA ILE A 87 -7.85 29.75 -27.13
C ILE A 87 -9.20 30.31 -27.58
N GLU A 88 -9.15 31.40 -28.37
CA GLU A 88 -10.34 32.05 -28.93
C GLU A 88 -10.39 31.81 -30.45
N LEU A 89 -11.52 31.33 -30.89
CA LEU A 89 -11.87 31.31 -32.34
C LEU A 89 -12.69 32.57 -32.65
N LEU A 90 -12.16 33.41 -33.52
CA LEU A 90 -12.80 34.65 -33.89
C LEU A 90 -13.33 34.54 -35.35
N ASP A 91 -14.47 35.16 -35.60
CA ASP A 91 -14.97 35.33 -36.98
C ASP A 91 -14.09 36.35 -37.77
N PRO A 92 -14.29 36.50 -39.08
CA PRO A 92 -13.52 37.46 -39.88
C PRO A 92 -13.68 38.93 -39.44
N ASN A 93 -14.70 39.26 -38.68
CA ASN A 93 -14.98 40.61 -38.19
C ASN A 93 -14.47 40.82 -36.76
N GLY A 94 -13.85 39.79 -36.17
CA GLY A 94 -13.31 39.81 -34.80
C GLY A 94 -14.34 39.45 -33.72
N GLY A 95 -15.52 38.95 -34.08
CA GLY A 95 -16.50 38.42 -33.13
C GLY A 95 -16.09 37.08 -32.58
N LEU A 96 -16.22 36.86 -31.28
CA LEU A 96 -15.91 35.59 -30.61
C LEU A 96 -16.90 34.51 -31.08
N VAL A 97 -16.42 33.45 -31.70
CA VAL A 97 -17.20 32.27 -32.10
C VAL A 97 -17.17 31.18 -31.01
N GLU A 98 -15.97 30.88 -30.52
CA GLU A 98 -15.75 29.85 -29.49
C GLU A 98 -14.55 30.20 -28.64
N MET A 99 -14.60 29.85 -27.36
CA MET A 99 -13.48 29.94 -26.43
C MET A 99 -13.26 28.60 -25.75
N SER A 100 -12.01 28.17 -25.73
CA SER A 100 -11.57 26.96 -25.00
C SER A 100 -10.48 27.32 -24.02
N THR A 101 -10.56 26.79 -22.81
CA THR A 101 -9.56 27.02 -21.74
C THR A 101 -8.92 25.69 -21.37
N LEU A 102 -7.59 25.66 -21.31
CA LEU A 102 -6.80 24.53 -20.84
C LEU A 102 -5.86 24.97 -19.71
N THR A 103 -5.61 24.07 -18.79
CA THR A 103 -4.59 24.28 -17.74
C THR A 103 -3.31 23.56 -18.15
N LEU A 104 -2.19 24.26 -18.10
CA LEU A 104 -0.87 23.73 -18.52
C LEU A 104 0.14 23.80 -17.39
N GLY A 105 1.08 22.85 -17.36
CA GLY A 105 2.25 22.88 -16.52
C GLY A 105 3.53 22.57 -17.31
N PHE A 106 4.63 23.24 -16.97
CA PHE A 106 5.91 23.08 -17.64
C PHE A 106 6.83 22.18 -16.83
N ARG A 107 7.27 21.07 -17.41
CA ARG A 107 8.23 20.16 -16.80
C ARG A 107 9.05 19.45 -17.87
N ARG A 108 10.17 18.85 -17.47
CA ARG A 108 10.98 17.97 -18.32
C ARG A 108 11.05 16.59 -17.66
N VAL A 109 10.80 15.55 -18.46
CA VAL A 109 10.94 14.16 -18.03
C VAL A 109 12.03 13.49 -18.86
N GLU A 110 12.96 12.80 -18.22
CA GLU A 110 14.11 12.19 -18.87
C GLU A 110 14.45 10.86 -18.22
N VAL A 111 14.91 9.92 -19.00
CA VAL A 111 15.62 8.73 -18.49
C VAL A 111 17.10 8.91 -18.81
N ILE A 112 17.92 9.02 -17.76
CA ILE A 112 19.37 9.15 -17.90
C ILE A 112 20.03 8.00 -17.16
N ALA A 113 20.74 7.15 -17.89
CA ALA A 113 21.26 5.88 -17.39
C ALA A 113 20.13 5.04 -16.75
N ASN A 114 20.25 4.71 -15.46
CA ASN A 114 19.25 3.94 -14.72
C ASN A 114 18.40 4.81 -13.78
N GLU A 115 18.12 6.06 -14.13
CA GLU A 115 17.30 6.97 -13.33
C GLU A 115 16.26 7.70 -14.18
N LEU A 116 15.01 7.76 -13.71
CA LEU A 116 13.96 8.63 -14.19
C LEU A 116 14.06 9.97 -13.49
N LEU A 117 14.19 11.03 -14.28
CA LEU A 117 14.33 12.39 -13.77
C LEU A 117 13.11 13.23 -14.15
N VAL A 118 12.68 14.08 -13.22
CA VAL A 118 11.76 15.18 -13.48
C VAL A 118 12.52 16.47 -13.17
N ASN A 119 12.53 17.41 -14.13
CA ASN A 119 13.27 18.67 -14.01
C ASN A 119 14.73 18.48 -13.55
N GLY A 120 15.39 17.43 -14.05
CA GLY A 120 16.78 17.10 -13.77
C GLY A 120 17.04 16.51 -12.37
N GLN A 121 16.00 16.13 -11.62
CA GLN A 121 16.13 15.45 -10.32
C GLN A 121 15.61 14.02 -10.39
N PRO A 122 16.34 13.02 -9.87
CA PRO A 122 15.85 11.65 -9.81
C PRO A 122 14.70 11.55 -8.80
N VAL A 123 13.50 11.22 -9.27
CA VAL A 123 12.32 11.16 -8.39
C VAL A 123 12.13 9.78 -7.78
N THR A 124 11.47 9.74 -6.63
CA THR A 124 11.04 8.48 -5.98
C THR A 124 9.53 8.36 -6.09
N ILE A 125 9.06 7.24 -6.59
CA ILE A 125 7.63 6.96 -6.84
C ILE A 125 7.05 6.24 -5.61
N TYR A 126 6.32 6.97 -4.78
CA TYR A 126 5.46 6.46 -3.71
C TYR A 126 4.05 6.32 -4.30
N GLY A 127 3.89 5.31 -5.15
CA GLY A 127 2.74 5.18 -6.04
C GLY A 127 1.72 4.15 -5.59
N ILE A 128 0.53 4.26 -6.18
CA ILE A 128 -0.57 3.31 -6.01
C ILE A 128 -1.31 3.13 -7.35
N ASN A 129 -1.78 1.92 -7.63
CA ASN A 129 -2.66 1.64 -8.74
C ASN A 129 -4.07 2.10 -8.41
N ARG A 130 -4.81 2.61 -9.41
CA ARG A 130 -6.16 3.11 -9.22
C ARG A 130 -7.06 2.73 -10.40
N HIS A 131 -8.16 2.07 -10.08
CA HIS A 131 -9.30 1.92 -10.96
C HIS A 131 -10.33 3.04 -10.74
N ASP A 132 -11.08 3.41 -11.78
CA ASP A 132 -12.33 4.15 -11.60
C ASP A 132 -13.38 3.23 -11.01
N PHE A 133 -13.71 3.44 -9.74
CA PHE A 133 -14.65 2.59 -9.01
C PHE A 133 -15.36 3.35 -7.88
N HIS A 134 -16.66 3.13 -7.79
CA HIS A 134 -17.52 3.66 -6.73
C HIS A 134 -18.48 2.55 -6.24
N PRO A 135 -18.65 2.36 -4.93
CA PRO A 135 -19.39 1.20 -4.40
C PRO A 135 -20.89 1.17 -4.76
N ASN A 136 -21.46 2.27 -5.19
CA ASN A 136 -22.87 2.34 -5.58
C ASN A 136 -23.08 2.49 -7.09
N THR A 137 -22.15 3.09 -7.83
CA THR A 137 -22.30 3.42 -9.26
C THR A 137 -21.32 2.67 -10.15
N GLY A 138 -20.48 1.79 -9.58
CA GLY A 138 -19.50 1.00 -10.30
C GLY A 138 -18.44 1.89 -10.96
N ARG A 139 -18.36 1.89 -12.28
CA ARG A 139 -17.35 2.63 -13.05
C ARG A 139 -17.73 4.09 -13.36
N VAL A 140 -18.89 4.55 -12.89
CA VAL A 140 -19.33 5.94 -13.08
C VAL A 140 -18.81 6.79 -11.91
N MET A 141 -17.91 7.70 -12.23
CA MET A 141 -17.23 8.56 -11.27
C MET A 141 -17.74 10.02 -11.38
N ASP A 142 -17.66 10.75 -10.29
CA ASP A 142 -17.78 12.20 -10.31
C ASP A 142 -16.48 12.88 -9.86
N ARG A 143 -16.30 14.15 -10.24
CA ARG A 143 -15.06 14.88 -9.99
C ARG A 143 -14.77 15.08 -8.50
N GLU A 144 -15.79 15.33 -7.69
CA GLU A 144 -15.60 15.55 -6.26
C GLU A 144 -15.20 14.26 -5.54
N TYR A 145 -15.78 13.12 -5.92
CA TYR A 145 -15.40 11.83 -5.38
C TYR A 145 -13.94 11.49 -5.69
N MET A 146 -13.52 11.70 -6.97
CA MET A 146 -12.10 11.54 -7.35
C MET A 146 -11.19 12.51 -6.59
N ARG A 147 -11.66 13.73 -6.35
CA ARG A 147 -10.90 14.71 -5.57
C ARG A 147 -10.69 14.25 -4.13
N GLN A 148 -11.70 13.70 -3.48
CA GLN A 148 -11.57 13.13 -2.13
C GLN A 148 -10.59 11.97 -2.10
N ASP A 149 -10.60 11.10 -3.12
CA ASP A 149 -9.63 10.01 -3.26
C ASP A 149 -8.19 10.55 -3.25
N LEU A 150 -7.90 11.55 -4.08
CA LEU A 150 -6.56 12.12 -4.17
C LEU A 150 -6.14 12.89 -2.91
N LEU A 151 -7.07 13.58 -2.25
CA LEU A 151 -6.81 14.23 -0.97
C LEU A 151 -6.45 13.20 0.11
N GLU A 152 -7.15 12.05 0.11
CA GLU A 152 -6.84 10.97 1.02
C GLU A 152 -5.44 10.40 0.73
N LEU A 153 -5.10 10.12 -0.52
CA LEU A 153 -3.76 9.68 -0.89
C LEU A 153 -2.66 10.65 -0.43
N LYS A 154 -2.87 11.97 -0.52
CA LYS A 154 -1.94 12.98 0.01
C LYS A 154 -1.74 12.88 1.52
N ARG A 155 -2.81 12.59 2.28
CA ARG A 155 -2.73 12.39 3.75
C ARG A 155 -1.84 11.20 4.12
N TRP A 156 -1.76 10.22 3.22
CA TRP A 156 -0.94 9.01 3.37
C TRP A 156 0.42 9.11 2.68
N ASN A 157 0.83 10.32 2.24
CA ASN A 157 2.11 10.62 1.61
C ASN A 157 2.35 9.97 0.24
N PHE A 158 1.32 9.53 -0.47
CA PHE A 158 1.43 9.14 -1.87
C PHE A 158 1.76 10.35 -2.75
N ASN A 159 2.57 10.12 -3.80
CA ASN A 159 2.93 11.15 -4.78
C ASN A 159 2.70 10.73 -6.22
N ALA A 160 2.22 9.51 -6.46
CA ALA A 160 2.01 8.99 -7.81
C ALA A 160 0.82 8.03 -7.89
N ILE A 161 0.17 8.00 -9.07
CA ILE A 161 -0.86 7.03 -9.43
C ILE A 161 -0.55 6.38 -10.78
N ARG A 162 -0.95 5.11 -10.95
CA ARG A 162 -1.07 4.46 -12.25
C ARG A 162 -2.54 4.26 -12.55
N THR A 163 -2.98 4.71 -13.73
CA THR A 163 -4.38 4.60 -14.17
C THR A 163 -4.65 3.18 -14.68
N ALA A 164 -4.74 2.22 -13.77
CA ALA A 164 -4.92 0.81 -14.07
C ALA A 164 -6.37 0.55 -14.55
N HIS A 165 -6.62 -0.18 -15.64
CA HIS A 165 -5.71 -0.51 -16.75
C HIS A 165 -6.29 0.11 -18.01
N TYR A 166 -6.58 1.40 -17.97
CA TYR A 166 -7.23 2.20 -19.02
C TYR A 166 -7.08 3.69 -18.72
N PRO A 167 -7.25 4.59 -19.69
CA PRO A 167 -7.33 6.02 -19.41
C PRO A 167 -8.54 6.29 -18.51
N ASN A 168 -8.29 6.66 -17.25
CA ASN A 168 -9.34 6.99 -16.28
C ASN A 168 -10.14 8.24 -16.74
N ASP A 169 -11.18 8.63 -16.00
CA ASP A 169 -11.93 9.84 -16.24
C ASP A 169 -10.99 11.05 -16.42
N PRO A 170 -11.17 11.89 -17.45
CA PRO A 170 -10.27 13.02 -17.73
C PRO A 170 -10.07 13.95 -16.53
N ALA A 171 -11.13 14.19 -15.74
CA ALA A 171 -11.05 15.05 -14.57
C ALA A 171 -10.06 14.53 -13.48
N LEU A 172 -9.69 13.25 -13.50
CA LEU A 172 -8.67 12.73 -12.61
C LEU A 172 -7.30 13.36 -12.88
N LEU A 173 -6.92 13.53 -14.16
CA LEU A 173 -5.63 14.11 -14.52
C LEU A 173 -5.58 15.60 -14.23
N ASP A 174 -6.70 16.34 -14.42
CA ASP A 174 -6.82 17.74 -13.95
C ASP A 174 -6.51 17.84 -12.44
N LEU A 175 -7.09 16.93 -11.66
CA LEU A 175 -6.88 16.87 -10.21
C LEU A 175 -5.44 16.45 -9.86
N CYS A 176 -4.81 15.57 -10.63
CA CYS A 176 -3.41 15.22 -10.48
C CYS A 176 -2.48 16.41 -10.76
N ASP A 177 -2.81 17.21 -11.77
CA ASP A 177 -2.10 18.44 -12.09
C ASP A 177 -2.21 19.47 -10.96
N GLU A 178 -3.44 19.67 -10.44
CA GLU A 178 -3.76 20.62 -9.36
C GLU A 178 -3.10 20.22 -8.02
N LEU A 179 -3.26 18.95 -7.62
CA LEU A 179 -2.84 18.46 -6.32
C LEU A 179 -1.39 17.98 -6.30
N GLY A 180 -0.75 17.83 -7.45
CA GLY A 180 0.64 17.42 -7.57
C GLY A 180 0.84 15.91 -7.41
N PHE A 181 0.33 15.11 -8.34
CA PHE A 181 0.65 13.68 -8.47
C PHE A 181 1.39 13.41 -9.77
N TYR A 182 2.40 12.55 -9.73
CA TYR A 182 2.91 11.93 -10.94
C TYR A 182 1.90 10.88 -11.42
N ALA A 183 1.64 10.82 -12.72
CA ALA A 183 0.73 9.85 -13.30
C ALA A 183 1.42 8.99 -14.35
N VAL A 184 1.11 7.70 -14.37
CA VAL A 184 1.33 6.81 -15.49
C VAL A 184 0.01 6.70 -16.23
N GLY A 185 -0.09 7.30 -17.42
CA GLY A 185 -1.26 7.19 -18.30
C GLY A 185 -1.21 5.85 -19.02
N GLU A 186 -2.21 4.99 -18.79
CA GLU A 186 -2.21 3.63 -19.33
C GLU A 186 -3.27 3.43 -20.41
N ALA A 187 -2.87 2.86 -21.54
CA ALA A 187 -3.76 2.54 -22.65
C ALA A 187 -4.66 1.34 -22.28
N ASN A 188 -5.91 1.38 -22.75
CA ASN A 188 -6.85 0.28 -22.56
C ASN A 188 -6.49 -0.92 -23.45
N ILE A 189 -5.36 -1.54 -23.14
CA ILE A 189 -4.89 -2.77 -23.78
C ILE A 189 -4.66 -3.78 -22.67
N GLU A 190 -5.63 -4.69 -22.49
CA GLU A 190 -5.53 -5.84 -21.62
C GLU A 190 -6.13 -7.05 -22.30
N SER A 191 -5.31 -8.09 -22.47
CA SER A 191 -5.73 -9.35 -23.08
C SER A 191 -5.17 -10.55 -22.29
N HIS A 192 -5.28 -10.52 -20.96
CA HIS A 192 -4.64 -11.43 -20.01
C HIS A 192 -4.85 -12.92 -20.39
N ALA A 193 -6.07 -13.33 -20.74
CA ALA A 193 -6.38 -14.70 -21.16
C ALA A 193 -5.70 -15.13 -22.46
N PHE A 194 -5.32 -14.17 -23.34
CA PHE A 194 -4.76 -14.44 -24.67
C PHE A 194 -3.33 -13.91 -24.85
N GLN A 195 -2.81 -13.21 -23.89
CA GLN A 195 -1.47 -12.59 -23.85
C GLN A 195 -0.74 -12.47 -25.20
N ASN A 196 0.12 -13.45 -25.56
CA ASN A 196 0.95 -13.42 -26.74
C ASN A 196 0.20 -13.73 -28.06
N THR A 197 -1.09 -14.04 -28.04
CA THR A 197 -1.86 -14.36 -29.24
C THR A 197 -2.31 -13.10 -29.95
N LEU A 198 -2.97 -12.18 -29.24
CA LEU A 198 -3.57 -10.98 -29.87
C LEU A 198 -2.53 -9.92 -30.21
N CYS A 199 -1.43 -9.84 -29.47
CA CYS A 199 -0.40 -8.81 -29.66
C CYS A 199 0.37 -8.96 -31.00
N ASP A 200 0.31 -10.12 -31.66
CA ASP A 200 0.90 -10.39 -32.98
C ASP A 200 -0.15 -10.61 -34.07
N ASP A 201 -1.43 -10.61 -33.75
CA ASP A 201 -2.51 -10.74 -34.71
C ASP A 201 -2.79 -9.41 -35.41
N SER A 202 -2.53 -9.34 -36.71
CA SER A 202 -2.69 -8.13 -37.52
C SER A 202 -4.12 -7.57 -37.53
N ARG A 203 -5.14 -8.39 -37.26
CA ARG A 203 -6.54 -7.95 -37.15
C ARG A 203 -6.74 -6.95 -35.99
N TYR A 204 -5.87 -7.01 -34.95
CA TYR A 204 -5.92 -6.13 -33.79
C TYR A 204 -4.98 -4.92 -33.89
N LEU A 205 -4.14 -4.82 -34.93
CA LEU A 205 -3.15 -3.74 -35.10
C LEU A 205 -3.76 -2.34 -34.92
N ASN A 206 -4.83 -2.06 -35.67
CA ASN A 206 -5.49 -0.74 -35.56
C ASN A 206 -6.05 -0.48 -34.17
N ALA A 207 -6.60 -1.49 -33.49
CA ALA A 207 -7.13 -1.35 -32.15
C ALA A 207 -6.03 -1.02 -31.12
N TRP A 208 -4.84 -1.61 -31.25
CA TRP A 208 -3.68 -1.28 -30.40
C TRP A 208 -3.22 0.17 -30.60
N VAL A 209 -3.00 0.56 -31.86
CA VAL A 209 -2.53 1.90 -32.20
C VAL A 209 -3.56 2.96 -31.81
N ASP A 210 -4.84 2.74 -32.12
CA ASP A 210 -5.92 3.69 -31.82
C ASP A 210 -6.09 3.95 -30.32
N ARG A 211 -6.02 2.91 -29.48
CA ARG A 211 -6.11 3.05 -28.02
C ARG A 211 -4.98 3.91 -27.45
N VAL A 212 -3.75 3.68 -27.87
CA VAL A 212 -2.60 4.48 -27.46
C VAL A 212 -2.69 5.90 -28.03
N ALA A 213 -3.08 6.04 -29.29
CA ALA A 213 -3.22 7.34 -29.93
C ALA A 213 -4.26 8.23 -29.24
N ARG A 214 -5.46 7.69 -28.99
CA ARG A 214 -6.54 8.44 -28.32
C ARG A 214 -6.17 8.86 -26.91
N MET A 215 -5.52 7.98 -26.15
CA MET A 215 -5.01 8.32 -24.81
C MET A 215 -4.04 9.50 -24.89
N ILE A 216 -3.01 9.41 -25.73
CA ILE A 216 -1.99 10.47 -25.83
C ILE A 216 -2.60 11.77 -26.33
N GLN A 217 -3.43 11.74 -27.38
CA GLN A 217 -4.07 12.94 -27.92
C GLN A 217 -4.96 13.65 -26.91
N ARG A 218 -5.69 12.89 -26.08
CA ARG A 218 -6.54 13.43 -25.00
C ARG A 218 -5.70 14.09 -23.91
N ASP A 219 -4.64 13.38 -23.45
CA ASP A 219 -4.01 13.65 -22.16
C ASP A 219 -2.61 14.31 -22.28
N ILE A 220 -2.15 14.64 -23.49
CA ILE A 220 -0.79 15.17 -23.72
C ILE A 220 -0.52 16.50 -23.00
N HIS A 221 -1.55 17.30 -22.74
CA HIS A 221 -1.42 18.61 -22.07
C HIS A 221 -1.21 18.51 -20.55
N HIS A 222 -1.47 17.35 -19.93
CA HIS A 222 -1.32 17.15 -18.49
C HIS A 222 0.15 17.03 -18.05
N PRO A 223 0.68 17.94 -17.23
CA PRO A 223 2.05 17.85 -16.71
C PRO A 223 2.24 16.69 -15.72
N SER A 224 1.19 16.23 -15.07
CA SER A 224 1.19 15.09 -14.15
C SER A 224 1.61 13.79 -14.83
N VAL A 225 1.20 13.58 -16.11
CA VAL A 225 1.57 12.38 -16.85
C VAL A 225 3.06 12.42 -17.17
N ILE A 226 3.84 11.54 -16.54
CA ILE A 226 5.30 11.44 -16.70
C ILE A 226 5.74 10.20 -17.49
N LEU A 227 4.86 9.22 -17.66
CA LEU A 227 5.08 7.99 -18.41
C LEU A 227 3.82 7.63 -19.20
N TRP A 228 3.99 7.15 -20.45
CA TRP A 228 2.93 6.51 -21.21
C TRP A 228 3.06 4.99 -21.10
N SER A 229 2.01 4.31 -20.66
CA SER A 229 1.96 2.86 -20.61
C SER A 229 1.21 2.29 -21.82
N LEU A 230 1.81 1.28 -22.44
CA LEU A 230 1.24 0.62 -23.64
C LEU A 230 0.14 -0.39 -23.29
N GLY A 231 -0.24 -0.51 -22.02
CA GLY A 231 -1.28 -1.43 -21.54
C GLY A 231 -0.81 -2.31 -20.40
N ASN A 232 -1.56 -3.38 -20.14
CA ASN A 232 -1.34 -4.32 -19.07
C ASN A 232 -1.47 -5.77 -19.56
N GLU A 233 -0.66 -6.69 -19.08
CA GLU A 233 -0.72 -8.16 -19.21
C GLU A 233 -1.19 -8.72 -20.59
N SER A 234 -0.64 -8.15 -21.67
CA SER A 234 -1.08 -8.43 -23.06
C SER A 234 0.04 -8.95 -23.97
N GLY A 235 1.07 -9.56 -23.40
CA GLY A 235 2.23 -10.04 -24.16
C GLY A 235 3.12 -8.91 -24.68
N ALA A 236 3.96 -9.18 -25.69
CA ALA A 236 4.84 -8.19 -26.31
C ALA A 236 5.09 -8.54 -27.77
N GLY A 237 4.27 -8.01 -28.67
CA GLY A 237 4.28 -8.35 -30.11
C GLY A 237 4.37 -7.16 -31.04
N LEU A 238 4.13 -7.40 -32.33
CA LEU A 238 4.20 -6.40 -33.39
C LEU A 238 3.21 -5.25 -33.20
N ASN A 239 2.01 -5.53 -32.70
CA ASN A 239 1.01 -4.50 -32.46
C ASN A 239 1.48 -3.50 -31.37
N HIS A 240 2.18 -3.99 -30.31
CA HIS A 240 2.80 -3.09 -29.32
C HIS A 240 3.93 -2.26 -29.94
N ARG A 241 4.73 -2.81 -30.87
CA ARG A 241 5.81 -2.05 -31.54
C ARG A 241 5.25 -0.92 -32.41
N ALA A 242 4.14 -1.17 -33.10
CA ALA A 242 3.46 -0.14 -33.86
C ALA A 242 2.89 0.96 -32.94
N ALA A 243 2.24 0.59 -31.85
CA ALA A 243 1.71 1.53 -30.88
C ALA A 243 2.84 2.35 -30.20
N ALA A 244 3.96 1.71 -29.84
CA ALA A 244 5.15 2.38 -29.30
C ALA A 244 5.77 3.37 -30.31
N SER A 245 5.86 2.98 -31.57
CA SER A 245 6.35 3.87 -32.64
C SER A 245 5.47 5.09 -32.79
N TYR A 246 4.14 4.92 -32.76
CA TYR A 246 3.21 6.05 -32.76
C TYR A 246 3.45 6.96 -31.53
N ALA A 247 3.48 6.40 -30.35
CA ALA A 247 3.67 7.17 -29.11
C ALA A 247 4.96 8.01 -29.16
N ARG A 248 6.09 7.41 -29.54
CA ARG A 248 7.39 8.10 -29.65
C ARG A 248 7.41 9.18 -30.71
N SER A 249 6.68 8.99 -31.82
CA SER A 249 6.59 9.98 -32.92
C SER A 249 5.70 11.15 -32.53
N PHE A 250 4.59 10.88 -31.83
CA PHE A 250 3.61 11.91 -31.48
C PHE A 250 4.03 12.71 -30.24
N ASP A 251 4.50 12.02 -29.19
CA ASP A 251 5.02 12.64 -27.97
C ASP A 251 6.40 12.08 -27.58
N PRO A 252 7.48 12.65 -28.09
CA PRO A 252 8.84 12.26 -27.73
C PRO A 252 9.28 12.76 -26.33
N THR A 253 8.42 13.48 -25.62
CA THR A 253 8.76 14.14 -24.34
C THR A 253 8.52 13.25 -23.13
N ARG A 254 7.83 12.12 -23.30
CA ARG A 254 7.55 11.16 -22.22
C ARG A 254 8.08 9.77 -22.53
N PRO A 255 8.80 9.16 -21.57
CA PRO A 255 9.24 7.77 -21.70
C PRO A 255 8.07 6.78 -21.73
N LEU A 256 8.30 5.62 -22.31
CA LEU A 256 7.35 4.52 -22.36
C LEU A 256 7.52 3.58 -21.17
N HIS A 257 6.41 3.02 -20.72
CA HIS A 257 6.29 2.04 -19.67
C HIS A 257 5.46 0.85 -20.19
N TYR A 258 5.94 -0.37 -20.03
CA TYR A 258 5.16 -1.56 -20.35
C TYR A 258 5.79 -2.83 -19.73
N GLU A 259 5.06 -3.51 -18.84
CA GLU A 259 5.56 -4.69 -18.11
C GLU A 259 5.75 -5.91 -19.04
N GLY A 260 4.83 -6.13 -20.00
CA GLY A 260 4.93 -7.24 -20.93
C GLY A 260 6.23 -7.26 -21.73
N ALA A 261 6.83 -6.08 -21.96
CA ALA A 261 8.12 -5.95 -22.66
C ALA A 261 9.29 -6.59 -21.90
N ILE A 262 9.21 -6.67 -20.57
CA ILE A 262 10.28 -7.20 -19.71
C ILE A 262 10.00 -8.59 -19.16
N ARG A 263 8.84 -9.18 -19.47
CA ARG A 263 8.47 -10.52 -19.01
C ARG A 263 9.52 -11.56 -19.40
N GLY A 264 10.12 -12.19 -18.43
CA GLY A 264 11.20 -13.17 -18.60
C GLY A 264 12.61 -12.61 -18.87
N ASN A 265 12.75 -11.33 -19.26
CA ASN A 265 14.08 -10.71 -19.42
C ASN A 265 14.06 -9.17 -19.29
N TRP A 266 14.56 -8.67 -18.19
CA TRP A 266 14.56 -7.24 -17.84
C TRP A 266 15.56 -6.40 -18.66
N THR A 267 16.35 -6.99 -19.55
CA THR A 267 17.39 -6.32 -20.36
C THR A 267 17.03 -6.20 -21.84
N LYS A 268 15.80 -6.54 -22.24
CA LYS A 268 15.35 -6.54 -23.66
C LYS A 268 14.25 -5.51 -23.90
N ASN A 269 13.84 -5.44 -25.19
CA ASN A 269 12.70 -4.66 -25.68
C ASN A 269 12.71 -3.18 -25.28
N HIS A 270 13.84 -2.51 -25.52
CA HIS A 270 14.01 -1.06 -25.31
C HIS A 270 13.09 -0.22 -26.22
N ASP A 271 12.64 -0.78 -27.32
CA ASP A 271 11.68 -0.18 -28.22
C ASP A 271 10.28 -0.07 -27.61
N LEU A 272 9.94 -0.93 -26.63
CA LEU A 272 8.64 -0.98 -25.97
C LEU A 272 8.60 -0.30 -24.60
N THR A 273 9.72 -0.24 -23.88
CA THR A 273 9.74 0.39 -22.55
C THR A 273 11.09 1.02 -22.22
N ASP A 274 11.05 2.20 -21.64
CA ASP A 274 12.21 2.94 -21.12
C ASP A 274 12.44 2.69 -19.63
N VAL A 275 11.56 1.90 -18.98
CA VAL A 275 11.57 1.60 -17.55
C VAL A 275 11.48 0.09 -17.38
N VAL A 276 12.24 -0.47 -16.45
CA VAL A 276 12.03 -1.85 -15.96
C VAL A 276 10.92 -1.82 -14.93
N CYS A 277 9.77 -2.37 -15.27
CA CYS A 277 8.54 -2.25 -14.49
C CYS A 277 7.91 -3.61 -14.16
N PRO A 278 8.58 -4.46 -13.33
CA PRO A 278 8.07 -5.78 -13.01
C PRO A 278 6.84 -5.73 -12.10
N MET A 279 6.02 -6.79 -12.19
CA MET A 279 4.95 -7.09 -11.25
C MET A 279 5.46 -8.01 -10.16
N TYR A 280 5.16 -7.67 -8.91
CA TYR A 280 5.39 -8.49 -7.70
C TYR A 280 6.76 -9.18 -7.63
N PRO A 281 7.87 -8.50 -7.94
CA PRO A 281 9.18 -9.13 -7.95
C PRO A 281 9.68 -9.40 -6.53
N GLU A 282 10.50 -10.42 -6.36
CA GLU A 282 11.30 -10.64 -5.15
C GLU A 282 12.25 -9.47 -4.89
N ILE A 283 12.41 -9.07 -3.63
CA ILE A 283 13.36 -8.01 -3.23
C ILE A 283 14.78 -8.31 -3.70
N SER A 284 15.19 -9.58 -3.62
CA SER A 284 16.50 -10.05 -4.08
C SER A 284 16.70 -9.84 -5.58
N ALA A 285 15.64 -10.02 -6.39
CA ALA A 285 15.69 -9.87 -7.84
C ALA A 285 15.88 -8.40 -8.25
N ILE A 286 15.10 -7.48 -7.67
CA ILE A 286 15.23 -6.04 -7.98
C ILE A 286 16.60 -5.49 -7.57
N VAL A 287 17.12 -5.89 -6.41
CA VAL A 287 18.46 -5.49 -5.94
C VAL A 287 19.56 -6.07 -6.84
N SER A 288 19.44 -7.35 -7.22
CA SER A 288 20.41 -8.00 -8.10
C SER A 288 20.45 -7.35 -9.48
N PHE A 289 19.29 -7.05 -10.05
CA PHE A 289 19.21 -6.32 -11.32
C PHE A 289 19.87 -4.95 -11.22
N ALA A 290 19.45 -4.11 -10.28
CA ALA A 290 19.93 -2.73 -10.16
C ALA A 290 21.45 -2.62 -9.91
N LYS A 291 22.06 -3.63 -9.27
CA LYS A 291 23.51 -3.74 -9.05
C LYS A 291 24.27 -4.36 -10.23
N SER A 292 23.58 -4.91 -11.21
CA SER A 292 24.21 -5.55 -12.34
C SER A 292 24.74 -4.52 -13.35
N LYS A 293 25.78 -4.90 -14.12
CA LYS A 293 26.26 -4.07 -15.24
C LYS A 293 25.24 -3.92 -16.39
N LYS A 294 24.13 -4.65 -16.33
CA LYS A 294 23.05 -4.65 -17.33
C LYS A 294 21.91 -3.72 -16.95
N ALA A 295 21.98 -3.06 -15.78
CA ALA A 295 20.97 -2.08 -15.32
C ALA A 295 21.14 -0.76 -16.07
N ASP A 296 20.53 -0.68 -17.24
CA ASP A 296 20.60 0.44 -18.19
C ASP A 296 19.35 1.35 -18.15
N ARG A 297 18.32 0.95 -17.40
CA ARG A 297 17.06 1.66 -17.23
C ARG A 297 16.67 1.72 -15.74
N PRO A 298 15.90 2.75 -15.31
CA PRO A 298 15.33 2.79 -13.95
C PRO A 298 14.40 1.61 -13.71
N LEU A 299 14.36 1.13 -12.46
CA LEU A 299 13.39 0.13 -12.04
C LEU A 299 12.30 0.80 -11.19
N ILE A 300 11.07 0.74 -11.68
CA ILE A 300 9.86 1.24 -11.02
C ILE A 300 8.81 0.13 -11.15
N MET A 301 8.49 -0.55 -10.05
CA MET A 301 7.53 -1.66 -10.08
C MET A 301 6.14 -1.14 -10.48
N CYS A 302 5.55 -1.71 -11.53
CA CYS A 302 4.18 -1.32 -11.92
C CYS A 302 3.15 -1.86 -10.94
N GLU A 303 3.44 -2.99 -10.29
CA GLU A 303 2.62 -3.58 -9.22
C GLU A 303 3.51 -4.26 -8.18
N TYR A 304 3.22 -4.01 -6.89
CA TYR A 304 3.87 -4.71 -5.78
C TYR A 304 3.00 -4.66 -4.53
N ALA A 305 3.34 -5.45 -3.52
CA ALA A 305 2.70 -5.45 -2.19
C ALA A 305 1.17 -5.60 -2.26
N HIS A 306 0.70 -6.64 -2.99
CA HIS A 306 -0.72 -6.93 -3.16
C HIS A 306 -1.47 -6.86 -1.82
N ALA A 307 -2.42 -5.90 -1.71
CA ALA A 307 -3.02 -5.47 -0.45
C ALA A 307 -4.30 -6.23 -0.09
N MET A 308 -4.44 -7.46 -0.58
CA MET A 308 -5.61 -8.29 -0.37
C MET A 308 -5.78 -8.67 1.09
N GLY A 309 -6.97 -8.39 1.63
CA GLY A 309 -7.33 -8.70 3.00
C GLY A 309 -6.33 -8.12 4.02
N ASN A 310 -5.90 -8.94 4.99
CA ASN A 310 -4.84 -8.63 5.94
C ASN A 310 -3.48 -9.00 5.34
N GLY A 311 -3.04 -8.21 4.37
CA GLY A 311 -1.83 -8.42 3.58
C GLY A 311 -0.82 -7.28 3.69
N SER A 312 -0.09 -7.04 2.58
CA SER A 312 0.97 -6.01 2.46
C SER A 312 2.08 -6.13 3.52
N GLY A 313 2.48 -7.36 3.83
CA GLY A 313 3.69 -7.61 4.62
C GLY A 313 4.96 -7.21 3.87
N THR A 314 6.08 -7.07 4.58
CA THR A 314 7.42 -6.78 4.04
C THR A 314 7.60 -5.44 3.30
N LEU A 315 6.67 -4.48 3.45
CA LEU A 315 6.78 -3.13 2.85
C LEU A 315 8.08 -2.43 3.26
N SER A 316 8.44 -2.50 4.52
CA SER A 316 9.67 -1.87 5.04
C SER A 316 10.94 -2.41 4.39
N GLU A 317 11.02 -3.70 4.12
CA GLU A 317 12.18 -4.34 3.46
C GLU A 317 12.29 -3.94 1.98
N TYR A 318 11.18 -3.86 1.26
CA TYR A 318 11.19 -3.30 -0.11
C TYR A 318 11.74 -1.88 -0.10
N TRP A 319 11.25 -1.03 0.79
CA TRP A 319 11.69 0.36 0.83
C TRP A 319 13.09 0.56 1.38
N GLU A 320 13.56 -0.31 2.27
CA GLU A 320 14.97 -0.37 2.66
C GLU A 320 15.85 -0.65 1.44
N ALA A 321 15.49 -1.63 0.62
CA ALA A 321 16.20 -1.96 -0.62
C ALA A 321 16.17 -0.80 -1.62
N ILE A 322 15.00 -0.19 -1.84
CA ILE A 322 14.81 0.95 -2.77
C ILE A 322 15.67 2.15 -2.34
N HIS A 323 15.62 2.54 -1.08
CA HIS A 323 16.37 3.70 -0.59
C HIS A 323 17.89 3.51 -0.62
N ASN A 324 18.37 2.25 -0.54
CA ASN A 324 19.79 1.92 -0.47
C ASN A 324 20.40 1.46 -1.79
N THR A 325 19.61 1.40 -2.88
CA THR A 325 20.11 0.89 -4.17
C THR A 325 19.78 1.85 -5.29
N LYS A 326 20.81 2.46 -5.89
CA LYS A 326 20.65 3.36 -7.05
C LYS A 326 19.96 2.63 -8.21
N GLY A 327 19.04 3.32 -8.89
CA GLY A 327 18.27 2.78 -9.99
C GLY A 327 16.96 2.10 -9.58
N LEU A 328 16.75 1.85 -8.26
CA LEU A 328 15.43 1.51 -7.72
C LEU A 328 14.71 2.81 -7.33
N GLN A 329 13.58 3.10 -7.94
CA GLN A 329 12.89 4.37 -7.74
C GLN A 329 11.45 4.22 -7.22
N GLY A 330 11.11 3.07 -6.65
CA GLY A 330 9.80 2.82 -6.04
C GLY A 330 8.88 1.99 -6.92
N GLY A 331 7.59 2.27 -6.86
CA GLY A 331 6.57 1.54 -7.60
C GLY A 331 5.16 1.87 -7.14
N PHE A 332 4.20 1.12 -7.69
CA PHE A 332 2.78 1.31 -7.45
C PHE A 332 2.21 0.11 -6.69
N ILE A 333 1.69 0.34 -5.47
CA ILE A 333 1.02 -0.70 -4.68
C ILE A 333 -0.23 -1.15 -5.42
N TRP A 334 -0.51 -2.43 -5.47
CA TRP A 334 -1.77 -2.99 -5.90
C TRP A 334 -2.66 -3.23 -4.68
N GLU A 335 -3.75 -2.52 -4.50
CA GLU A 335 -4.16 -1.29 -5.18
C GLU A 335 -4.79 -0.29 -4.19
N MET A 336 -5.54 0.73 -4.67
CA MET A 336 -6.02 1.81 -3.81
C MET A 336 -7.09 1.33 -2.83
N TRP A 337 -8.18 0.74 -3.29
CA TRP A 337 -9.29 0.32 -2.44
C TRP A 337 -9.94 -0.99 -2.83
N ASP A 338 -10.64 -1.57 -1.87
CA ASP A 338 -11.50 -2.72 -2.13
C ASP A 338 -12.65 -2.30 -3.06
N HIS A 339 -12.87 -3.07 -4.12
CA HIS A 339 -13.92 -2.83 -5.13
C HIS A 339 -15.23 -3.54 -4.78
N GLY A 340 -15.57 -3.68 -3.51
CA GLY A 340 -16.83 -4.24 -3.11
C GLY A 340 -18.02 -3.34 -3.49
N LEU A 341 -19.09 -3.91 -4.02
CA LEU A 341 -20.34 -3.21 -4.29
C LEU A 341 -21.24 -3.21 -3.05
N ASN A 342 -21.87 -2.09 -2.75
CA ASN A 342 -22.84 -2.01 -1.67
C ASN A 342 -24.10 -2.80 -2.03
N GLN A 343 -24.32 -3.93 -1.36
CA GLN A 343 -25.51 -4.76 -1.50
C GLN A 343 -26.38 -4.66 -0.24
N ARG A 344 -27.63 -4.28 -0.40
CA ARG A 344 -28.61 -4.27 0.68
C ARG A 344 -29.26 -5.66 0.78
N LEU A 345 -29.16 -6.27 1.97
CA LEU A 345 -29.78 -7.55 2.31
C LEU A 345 -31.27 -7.35 2.68
N GLU A 346 -32.02 -8.45 2.80
CA GLU A 346 -33.44 -8.43 3.12
C GLU A 346 -33.74 -7.78 4.48
N ASP A 347 -32.84 -7.96 5.46
CA ASP A 347 -32.94 -7.34 6.80
C ASP A 347 -32.56 -5.86 6.84
N GLY A 348 -32.18 -5.29 5.67
CA GLY A 348 -31.72 -3.91 5.55
C GLY A 348 -30.23 -3.70 5.77
N THR A 349 -29.48 -4.70 6.20
CA THR A 349 -28.01 -4.63 6.35
C THR A 349 -27.35 -4.37 5.00
N ILE A 350 -26.34 -3.50 4.99
CA ILE A 350 -25.52 -3.25 3.80
C ILE A 350 -24.19 -3.99 3.97
N ARG A 351 -23.90 -4.90 3.04
CA ARG A 351 -22.61 -5.56 2.94
C ARG A 351 -21.81 -5.05 1.74
N SER A 352 -20.49 -5.14 1.83
CA SER A 352 -19.60 -4.99 0.70
C SER A 352 -19.56 -6.33 -0.05
N ALA A 353 -20.23 -6.40 -1.19
CA ALA A 353 -20.35 -7.62 -2.00
C ALA A 353 -19.10 -7.83 -2.86
N TYR A 354 -18.70 -9.08 -3.02
CA TYR A 354 -17.61 -9.51 -3.90
C TYR A 354 -18.08 -10.62 -4.86
N GLY A 355 -17.18 -11.21 -5.64
CA GLY A 355 -17.52 -12.18 -6.68
C GLY A 355 -18.32 -13.38 -6.15
N GLY A 356 -19.45 -13.68 -6.78
CA GLY A 356 -20.43 -14.71 -6.41
C GLY A 356 -21.65 -14.22 -5.62
N ASP A 357 -21.59 -13.01 -5.04
CA ASP A 357 -22.63 -12.49 -4.17
C ASP A 357 -23.93 -12.12 -4.88
N PHE A 358 -23.89 -11.93 -6.20
CA PHE A 358 -25.05 -11.64 -7.05
C PHE A 358 -25.55 -12.86 -7.81
N GLY A 359 -25.04 -14.08 -7.48
CA GLY A 359 -25.45 -15.35 -8.08
C GLY A 359 -24.70 -15.71 -9.35
N GLU A 360 -23.66 -14.96 -9.72
CA GLU A 360 -22.77 -15.32 -10.83
C GLU A 360 -21.96 -16.57 -10.52
N THR A 361 -21.82 -17.45 -11.52
CA THR A 361 -21.10 -18.74 -11.38
C THR A 361 -19.62 -18.65 -11.77
N ARG A 362 -19.23 -17.63 -12.53
CA ARG A 362 -17.85 -17.35 -12.91
C ARG A 362 -17.40 -16.08 -12.20
N HIS A 363 -16.53 -16.23 -11.23
CA HIS A 363 -16.01 -15.13 -10.43
C HIS A 363 -14.70 -15.53 -9.73
N ASP A 364 -13.93 -14.55 -9.32
CA ASP A 364 -12.66 -14.72 -8.60
C ASP A 364 -12.79 -14.41 -7.09
N GLY A 365 -14.05 -14.43 -6.56
CA GLY A 365 -14.33 -14.24 -5.14
C GLY A 365 -13.82 -12.91 -4.61
N THR A 366 -12.94 -12.97 -3.60
CA THR A 366 -12.41 -11.82 -2.88
C THR A 366 -11.28 -11.07 -3.60
N PHE A 367 -10.92 -11.43 -4.86
CA PHE A 367 -9.90 -10.70 -5.65
C PHE A 367 -10.28 -9.25 -6.04
N VAL A 368 -11.39 -8.76 -5.56
CA VAL A 368 -11.81 -7.35 -5.60
C VAL A 368 -11.62 -6.64 -4.24
N CYS A 369 -11.09 -7.36 -3.21
CA CYS A 369 -10.87 -6.85 -1.86
C CYS A 369 -9.36 -6.67 -1.58
N ASP A 370 -8.64 -6.11 -2.53
CA ASP A 370 -7.17 -6.02 -2.59
C ASP A 370 -6.63 -4.57 -2.45
N GLY A 371 -7.46 -3.67 -1.94
CA GLY A 371 -7.11 -2.28 -1.70
C GLY A 371 -6.34 -2.03 -0.39
N MET A 372 -5.61 -0.92 -0.34
CA MET A 372 -5.03 -0.33 0.88
C MET A 372 -6.10 0.35 1.75
N PHE A 373 -7.26 0.67 1.15
CA PHE A 373 -8.45 1.17 1.82
C PHE A 373 -9.59 0.19 1.66
N PHE A 374 -10.48 0.15 2.64
CA PHE A 374 -11.75 -0.56 2.51
C PHE A 374 -12.67 0.11 1.49
N THR A 375 -13.71 -0.60 1.05
CA THR A 375 -14.75 -0.07 0.13
C THR A 375 -15.33 1.28 0.57
N ASN A 376 -15.47 1.50 1.87
CA ASN A 376 -15.99 2.75 2.46
C ASN A 376 -14.93 3.85 2.62
N ARG A 377 -13.73 3.69 2.05
CA ARG A 377 -12.58 4.60 2.12
C ARG A 377 -11.88 4.65 3.49
N SER A 378 -12.28 3.87 4.49
CA SER A 378 -11.51 3.79 5.71
C SER A 378 -10.16 3.09 5.47
N PRO A 379 -9.07 3.53 6.12
CA PRO A 379 -7.74 2.99 5.87
C PRO A 379 -7.56 1.58 6.46
N LYS A 380 -6.92 0.67 5.73
CA LYS A 380 -6.42 -0.58 6.29
C LYS A 380 -5.12 -0.34 7.09
N PRO A 381 -4.78 -1.20 8.06
CA PRO A 381 -3.60 -1.04 8.92
C PRO A 381 -2.27 -0.87 8.17
N ALA A 382 -2.10 -1.46 7.00
CA ALA A 382 -0.90 -1.35 6.17
C ALA A 382 -0.54 0.09 5.76
N LEU A 383 -1.55 0.97 5.63
CA LEU A 383 -1.33 2.38 5.30
C LEU A 383 -0.52 3.13 6.36
N GLN A 384 -0.60 2.73 7.62
CA GLN A 384 0.18 3.36 8.70
C GLN A 384 1.69 3.13 8.51
N GLU A 385 2.06 1.92 8.10
CA GLU A 385 3.46 1.62 7.78
C GLU A 385 3.91 2.38 6.53
N PHE A 386 3.09 2.38 5.46
CA PHE A 386 3.40 3.09 4.23
C PHE A 386 3.55 4.60 4.46
N ARG A 387 2.66 5.22 5.24
CA ARG A 387 2.73 6.64 5.58
C ARG A 387 4.07 7.03 6.21
N GLN A 388 4.58 6.17 7.08
CA GLN A 388 5.88 6.37 7.72
C GLN A 388 7.02 6.21 6.72
N ILE A 389 6.97 5.20 5.86
CA ILE A 389 7.95 4.93 4.80
C ILE A 389 8.01 6.11 3.81
N ALA A 390 6.85 6.58 3.36
CA ALA A 390 6.70 7.65 2.37
C ALA A 390 6.85 9.07 2.97
N SER A 391 7.17 9.20 4.25
CA SER A 391 7.38 10.50 4.89
C SER A 391 8.35 11.37 4.10
N PRO A 392 8.02 12.65 3.84
CA PRO A 392 8.91 13.58 3.14
C PRO A 392 10.15 13.96 3.93
N ILE A 393 10.14 13.75 5.24
CA ILE A 393 11.24 14.07 6.16
C ILE A 393 11.60 12.82 6.94
N GLU A 394 12.89 12.60 7.17
CA GLU A 394 13.39 11.45 7.94
C GLU A 394 14.25 11.92 9.12
N PHE A 395 13.97 11.37 10.31
CA PHE A 395 14.83 11.49 11.48
C PHE A 395 15.74 10.27 11.59
N ARG A 396 17.03 10.49 11.83
CA ARG A 396 18.04 9.46 12.01
C ARG A 396 18.78 9.63 13.32
N ALA A 397 18.92 8.55 14.10
CA ALA A 397 19.72 8.58 15.31
C ALA A 397 21.21 8.36 14.98
N LYS A 398 22.06 9.34 15.23
CA LYS A 398 23.52 9.12 15.24
C LYS A 398 23.97 8.55 16.57
N ASN A 399 23.45 9.08 17.66
CA ASN A 399 23.64 8.54 19.00
C ASN A 399 22.50 9.03 19.92
N ALA A 400 21.47 8.21 20.06
CA ALA A 400 20.31 8.52 20.90
C ALA A 400 20.68 8.73 22.38
N LYS A 401 21.70 8.00 22.89
CA LYS A 401 22.16 8.13 24.28
C LYS A 401 22.69 9.52 24.62
N THR A 402 23.34 10.17 23.65
CA THR A 402 23.90 11.51 23.81
C THR A 402 23.03 12.59 23.17
N GLY A 403 21.88 12.23 22.59
CA GLY A 403 20.94 13.17 21.98
C GLY A 403 21.34 13.69 20.60
N ARG A 404 22.23 13.00 19.90
CA ARG A 404 22.66 13.37 18.54
C ARG A 404 21.75 12.70 17.51
N PHE A 405 21.06 13.54 16.72
CA PHE A 405 20.18 13.11 15.64
C PHE A 405 20.46 13.92 14.38
N GLU A 406 19.93 13.44 13.27
CA GLU A 406 19.91 14.14 11.99
C GLU A 406 18.49 14.20 11.46
N ILE A 407 18.19 15.27 10.73
CA ILE A 407 16.96 15.45 9.97
C ILE A 407 17.33 15.54 8.50
N PHE A 408 16.82 14.64 7.70
CA PHE A 408 17.02 14.59 6.25
C PHE A 408 15.74 15.00 5.53
N ASN A 409 15.82 16.03 4.68
CA ASN A 409 14.74 16.38 3.77
C ASN A 409 14.80 15.46 2.54
N LYS A 410 13.86 14.53 2.44
CA LYS A 410 13.75 13.57 1.33
C LYS A 410 13.21 14.19 0.05
N GLN A 411 12.57 15.36 0.11
CA GLN A 411 11.99 16.05 -1.04
C GLN A 411 13.07 16.44 -2.05
N PHE A 412 12.67 16.56 -3.32
CA PHE A 412 13.57 16.92 -4.41
C PHE A 412 13.46 18.38 -4.83
N PHE A 413 12.31 19.01 -4.60
CA PHE A 413 12.02 20.37 -5.07
C PHE A 413 11.66 21.32 -3.93
N SER A 414 11.06 20.81 -2.85
CA SER A 414 10.55 21.62 -1.75
C SER A 414 11.44 21.57 -0.51
N ASP A 415 11.56 22.70 0.16
CA ASP A 415 12.23 22.81 1.45
C ASP A 415 11.26 22.51 2.62
N THR A 416 11.76 22.60 3.87
CA THR A 416 10.97 22.20 5.04
C THR A 416 10.08 23.31 5.62
N ARG A 417 9.87 24.45 4.95
CA ARG A 417 9.00 25.54 5.43
C ARG A 417 7.55 25.13 5.66
N GLY A 418 7.09 24.13 4.94
CA GLY A 418 5.74 23.56 5.09
C GLY A 418 5.56 22.72 6.36
N PHE A 419 6.61 22.46 7.15
CA PHE A 419 6.58 21.56 8.29
C PHE A 419 7.01 22.20 9.59
N LYS A 420 6.41 21.72 10.70
CA LYS A 420 6.84 21.95 12.09
C LYS A 420 7.35 20.66 12.68
N PHE A 421 8.30 20.76 13.57
CA PHE A 421 8.92 19.62 14.22
C PHE A 421 8.74 19.73 15.73
N ARG A 422 8.32 18.62 16.35
CA ARG A 422 8.20 18.49 17.80
C ARG A 422 8.87 17.20 18.26
N TYR A 423 9.21 17.13 19.52
CA TYR A 423 9.61 15.89 20.14
C TYR A 423 9.07 15.75 21.55
N GLU A 424 8.87 14.51 21.95
CA GLU A 424 8.34 14.12 23.25
C GLU A 424 9.27 13.11 23.92
N ILE A 425 9.38 13.18 25.24
CA ILE A 425 10.00 12.13 26.04
C ILE A 425 8.88 11.33 26.69
N THR A 426 8.92 10.01 26.52
CA THR A 426 7.99 9.09 27.18
C THR A 426 8.74 8.10 28.07
N VAL A 427 8.11 7.69 29.17
CA VAL A 427 8.58 6.64 30.08
C VAL A 427 7.44 5.64 30.30
N ASN A 428 7.67 4.38 29.98
CA ASN A 428 6.64 3.32 30.00
C ASN A 428 5.35 3.72 29.26
N GLY A 429 5.50 4.41 28.12
CA GLY A 429 4.40 4.91 27.31
C GLY A 429 3.66 6.12 27.88
N LYS A 430 4.06 6.67 29.03
CA LYS A 430 3.51 7.92 29.57
C LYS A 430 4.32 9.12 29.10
N LEU A 431 3.64 10.17 28.66
CA LEU A 431 4.25 11.43 28.29
C LEU A 431 4.87 12.12 29.51
N ILE A 432 6.16 12.50 29.42
CA ILE A 432 6.90 13.21 30.47
C ILE A 432 7.07 14.69 30.10
N SER A 433 7.46 14.97 28.84
CA SER A 433 7.64 16.34 28.37
C SER A 433 7.47 16.43 26.85
N THR A 434 7.02 17.59 26.39
CA THR A 434 6.86 17.93 24.97
C THR A 434 7.65 19.21 24.67
N HIS A 435 8.31 19.24 23.52
CA HIS A 435 9.16 20.37 23.11
C HIS A 435 9.00 20.64 21.61
N ASP A 436 8.94 21.89 21.24
CA ASP A 436 9.07 22.31 19.84
C ASP A 436 10.55 22.30 19.44
N LEU A 437 10.82 21.74 18.27
CA LEU A 437 12.16 21.69 17.70
C LEU A 437 12.31 22.84 16.68
N LYS A 438 12.95 23.91 17.10
CA LYS A 438 13.25 25.06 16.24
C LYS A 438 14.52 24.78 15.44
N ILE A 439 14.40 24.68 14.13
CA ILE A 439 15.51 24.44 13.21
C ILE A 439 15.43 25.41 12.03
N ALA A 440 16.57 25.68 11.41
CA ALA A 440 16.60 26.39 10.15
C ALA A 440 15.94 25.58 9.04
N ASN A 441 15.42 26.27 8.03
CA ASN A 441 14.83 25.62 6.87
C ASN A 441 15.85 24.72 6.16
N ILE A 442 15.48 23.46 5.92
CA ILE A 442 16.33 22.44 5.28
C ILE A 442 16.01 22.40 3.78
N LYS A 443 16.99 22.71 2.94
CA LYS A 443 16.86 22.63 1.48
C LYS A 443 16.60 21.18 1.02
N PRO A 444 16.03 20.97 -0.19
CA PRO A 444 15.85 19.65 -0.77
C PRO A 444 17.13 18.81 -0.72
N ARG A 445 16.98 17.52 -0.39
CA ARG A 445 18.08 16.52 -0.33
C ARG A 445 19.23 16.88 0.62
N ARG A 446 18.98 17.75 1.61
CA ARG A 446 20.00 18.12 2.61
C ARG A 446 19.67 17.55 3.99
N THR A 447 20.73 17.34 4.76
CA THR A 447 20.71 16.86 6.14
C THR A 447 21.18 17.94 7.09
N VAL A 448 20.52 18.07 8.24
CA VAL A 448 20.92 18.94 9.34
C VAL A 448 21.09 18.12 10.60
N ALA A 449 22.22 18.29 11.29
CA ALA A 449 22.44 17.68 12.59
C ALA A 449 21.74 18.49 13.70
N ILE A 450 21.15 17.79 14.65
CA ILE A 450 20.51 18.38 15.84
C ILE A 450 21.04 17.75 17.13
N GLN A 451 21.05 18.53 18.19
CA GLN A 451 21.44 18.10 19.53
C GLN A 451 20.31 18.33 20.51
N ILE A 452 19.77 17.25 21.08
CA ILE A 452 18.79 17.32 22.17
C ILE A 452 19.52 17.54 23.51
N PRO A 453 19.11 18.52 24.31
CA PRO A 453 19.78 18.83 25.57
C PRO A 453 19.77 17.64 26.54
N SER A 454 20.91 17.37 27.16
CA SER A 454 21.09 16.27 28.12
C SER A 454 20.08 16.32 29.30
N LYS A 455 19.72 17.53 29.76
CA LYS A 455 18.69 17.71 30.82
C LYS A 455 17.33 17.14 30.38
N ILE A 456 16.94 17.35 29.14
CA ILE A 456 15.66 16.81 28.58
C ILE A 456 15.75 15.29 28.42
N LEU A 457 16.86 14.80 27.88
CA LEU A 457 17.05 13.35 27.72
C LEU A 457 17.03 12.59 29.03
N LYS A 458 17.38 13.23 30.14
CA LYS A 458 17.36 12.63 31.48
C LYS A 458 16.08 12.90 32.25
N SER A 459 15.08 13.55 31.67
CA SER A 459 13.78 13.78 32.33
C SER A 459 13.07 12.48 32.66
N GLY A 460 12.41 12.41 33.81
CA GLY A 460 11.86 11.19 34.42
C GLY A 460 12.90 10.43 35.27
N ASP A 461 12.45 9.54 36.14
CA ASP A 461 13.30 8.79 37.11
C ASP A 461 14.15 7.70 36.44
N GLY A 462 13.93 7.41 35.17
CA GLY A 462 14.68 6.45 34.36
C GLY A 462 14.34 4.97 34.61
N THR A 463 13.32 4.67 35.39
CA THR A 463 12.84 3.29 35.60
C THR A 463 11.84 2.91 34.50
N GLY A 464 12.08 1.79 33.83
CA GLY A 464 11.28 1.30 32.69
C GLY A 464 11.76 1.84 31.34
N GLU A 465 11.06 1.47 30.27
CA GLU A 465 11.44 1.82 28.89
C GLU A 465 11.20 3.28 28.59
N ARG A 466 12.20 3.93 27.98
CA ARG A 466 12.19 5.35 27.66
C ARG A 466 12.39 5.56 26.17
N PHE A 467 11.62 6.50 25.61
CA PHE A 467 11.70 6.85 24.21
C PHE A 467 11.72 8.37 24.01
N ILE A 468 12.41 8.80 22.95
CA ILE A 468 12.20 10.10 22.32
C ILE A 468 11.38 9.88 21.05
N ASN A 469 10.31 10.64 20.90
CA ASN A 469 9.40 10.58 19.77
C ASN A 469 9.44 11.91 19.03
N PHE A 470 9.85 11.91 17.78
CA PHE A 470 9.78 13.07 16.91
C PHE A 470 8.50 13.04 16.12
N SER A 471 7.79 14.15 16.01
CA SER A 471 6.64 14.32 15.12
C SER A 471 6.89 15.41 14.11
N ILE A 472 6.44 15.16 12.88
CA ILE A 472 6.44 16.08 11.76
C ILE A 472 4.99 16.48 11.55
N GLN A 473 4.71 17.78 11.56
CA GLN A 473 3.37 18.34 11.44
C GLN A 473 3.33 19.38 10.32
N TYR A 474 2.20 19.54 9.66
CA TYR A 474 1.99 20.63 8.71
C TYR A 474 2.09 21.98 9.43
N ALA A 475 2.94 22.88 8.93
CA ALA A 475 3.07 24.24 9.43
C ALA A 475 1.96 25.17 8.93
N LEU A 476 1.43 24.87 7.74
CA LEU A 476 0.35 25.58 7.06
C LEU A 476 -0.72 24.56 6.63
N SER A 477 -1.97 25.02 6.54
CA SER A 477 -3.04 24.20 5.96
C SER A 477 -2.80 23.97 4.47
N THR A 478 -3.11 22.77 4.02
CA THR A 478 -3.11 22.34 2.62
C THR A 478 -4.52 21.88 2.25
N PRO A 479 -4.84 21.62 0.99
CA PRO A 479 -6.16 21.06 0.63
C PRO A 479 -6.49 19.74 1.34
N TRP A 480 -5.47 18.95 1.76
CA TRP A 480 -5.65 17.63 2.38
C TRP A 480 -5.41 17.58 3.89
N ALA A 481 -4.89 18.65 4.50
CA ALA A 481 -4.56 18.63 5.93
C ALA A 481 -4.58 20.03 6.55
N HIS A 482 -5.04 20.13 7.79
CA HIS A 482 -4.98 21.38 8.56
C HIS A 482 -3.60 21.55 9.22
N THR A 483 -3.28 22.81 9.54
CA THR A 483 -2.11 23.15 10.36
C THR A 483 -2.11 22.33 11.65
N GLY A 484 -0.95 21.71 11.94
CA GLY A 484 -0.76 20.86 13.12
C GLY A 484 -1.09 19.38 12.91
N ASN A 485 -1.74 19.00 11.79
CA ASN A 485 -1.94 17.59 11.48
C ASN A 485 -0.59 16.88 11.28
N GLU A 486 -0.50 15.65 11.79
CA GLU A 486 0.70 14.84 11.75
C GLU A 486 0.95 14.28 10.35
N VAL A 487 2.17 14.44 9.85
CA VAL A 487 2.66 13.86 8.59
C VAL A 487 3.25 12.46 8.86
N SER A 488 4.09 12.34 9.87
CA SER A 488 4.72 11.08 10.30
C SER A 488 5.41 11.26 11.66
N THR A 489 5.83 10.12 12.26
CA THR A 489 6.54 10.09 13.54
C THR A 489 7.76 9.18 13.50
N TYR A 490 8.78 9.49 14.31
CA TYR A 490 9.98 8.67 14.48
C TYR A 490 10.24 8.45 15.96
N GLN A 491 10.45 7.22 16.37
CA GLN A 491 10.70 6.85 17.76
C GLN A 491 12.09 6.22 17.91
N PHE A 492 12.82 6.66 18.95
CA PHE A 492 14.12 6.09 19.29
C PHE A 492 14.18 5.75 20.77
N ALA A 493 14.71 4.56 21.07
CA ALA A 493 14.90 4.13 22.43
C ALA A 493 16.03 4.94 23.12
N LEU A 494 15.77 5.36 24.36
CA LEU A 494 16.73 6.00 25.23
C LEU A 494 17.26 5.02 26.29
N PRO A 495 18.43 5.27 26.92
CA PRO A 495 18.90 4.47 28.03
C PRO A 495 17.83 4.36 29.14
N SER A 496 17.56 3.15 29.58
CA SER A 496 16.51 2.84 30.53
C SER A 496 16.98 1.81 31.58
N LYS A 497 16.31 1.79 32.73
CA LYS A 497 16.49 0.77 33.76
C LYS A 497 15.33 -0.24 33.65
N PRO A 498 15.57 -1.54 33.81
CA PRO A 498 14.50 -2.54 33.76
C PRO A 498 13.45 -2.30 34.86
N LEU A 499 12.21 -2.65 34.57
CA LEU A 499 11.15 -2.69 35.56
C LEU A 499 11.46 -3.78 36.61
N PRO A 500 11.06 -3.59 37.90
CA PRO A 500 11.15 -4.63 38.90
C PRO A 500 10.36 -5.87 38.49
N LYS A 501 10.88 -7.05 38.80
CA LYS A 501 10.12 -8.29 38.61
C LYS A 501 9.10 -8.45 39.71
N PRO A 502 7.90 -9.03 39.44
CA PRO A 502 6.94 -9.39 40.49
C PRO A 502 7.59 -10.30 41.54
N ARG A 503 7.25 -10.08 42.81
CA ARG A 503 7.77 -10.85 43.95
C ARG A 503 7.07 -12.21 44.01
N LEU A 504 7.85 -13.28 44.17
CA LEU A 504 7.32 -14.64 44.38
C LEU A 504 6.74 -14.80 45.77
N GLU A 505 5.68 -15.58 45.90
CA GLU A 505 5.03 -15.98 47.11
C GLU A 505 4.99 -17.50 47.29
N LYS A 506 4.47 -17.98 48.43
CA LYS A 506 4.20 -19.40 48.69
C LYS A 506 3.17 -19.88 47.64
N VAL A 507 3.44 -21.04 47.03
CA VAL A 507 2.60 -21.60 45.95
C VAL A 507 1.17 -21.87 46.45
N ASN A 508 0.21 -21.20 45.81
CA ASN A 508 -1.22 -21.50 45.96
C ASN A 508 -1.57 -22.70 45.07
N GLN A 509 -1.91 -23.82 45.64
CA GLN A 509 -2.21 -25.06 44.90
C GLN A 509 -3.53 -24.98 44.14
N ALA A 510 -4.46 -24.06 44.50
CA ALA A 510 -5.75 -23.89 43.83
C ALA A 510 -5.68 -23.22 42.43
N VAL A 511 -4.52 -22.64 42.05
CA VAL A 511 -4.33 -22.00 40.75
C VAL A 511 -4.25 -23.00 39.59
N VAL A 512 -4.26 -24.31 39.84
CA VAL A 512 -4.30 -25.39 38.84
C VAL A 512 -5.24 -26.47 39.31
N ASP A 513 -6.25 -26.80 38.49
CA ASP A 513 -7.23 -27.84 38.78
C ASP A 513 -6.65 -29.28 38.60
N GLN A 514 -7.52 -30.29 38.71
CA GLN A 514 -7.14 -31.70 38.56
C GLN A 514 -6.83 -32.08 37.10
N GLU A 515 -7.42 -31.41 36.13
CA GLU A 515 -7.23 -31.59 34.71
C GLU A 515 -6.01 -30.81 34.19
N GLY A 516 -5.33 -30.05 35.06
CA GLY A 516 -4.17 -29.23 34.69
C GLY A 516 -4.53 -27.92 33.99
N ASN A 517 -5.74 -27.43 34.17
CA ASN A 517 -6.10 -26.11 33.65
C ASN A 517 -5.65 -25.04 34.67
N ILE A 518 -5.05 -23.97 34.16
CA ILE A 518 -4.61 -22.83 34.92
C ILE A 518 -5.82 -21.95 35.22
N GLN A 519 -6.06 -21.68 36.51
CA GLN A 519 -7.18 -20.88 36.99
C GLN A 519 -6.77 -19.39 37.07
N ILE A 520 -7.40 -18.55 36.24
CA ILE A 520 -7.27 -17.10 36.30
C ILE A 520 -8.64 -16.53 36.70
N PRO A 521 -8.71 -15.62 37.67
CA PRO A 521 -9.96 -14.96 38.04
C PRO A 521 -10.64 -14.31 36.79
N ASN A 522 -11.97 -14.49 36.67
CA ASN A 522 -12.79 -14.04 35.56
C ASN A 522 -12.48 -14.70 34.17
N SER A 523 -11.65 -15.75 34.15
CA SER A 523 -11.47 -16.56 32.93
C SER A 523 -12.68 -17.46 32.66
N VAL A 524 -13.22 -17.41 31.48
CA VAL A 524 -14.31 -18.26 30.99
C VAL A 524 -13.75 -19.51 30.33
N VAL A 525 -12.68 -19.33 29.53
CA VAL A 525 -11.91 -20.42 28.93
C VAL A 525 -10.49 -20.36 29.45
N PRO A 526 -9.97 -21.44 30.09
CA PRO A 526 -8.65 -21.44 30.66
C PRO A 526 -7.55 -21.39 29.60
N PRO A 527 -6.32 -20.92 29.95
CA PRO A 527 -5.18 -20.87 29.03
C PRO A 527 -4.85 -22.23 28.41
N ARG A 528 -4.81 -22.28 27.08
CA ARG A 528 -4.50 -23.44 26.25
C ARG A 528 -3.53 -23.12 25.14
N LEU A 529 -2.79 -24.13 24.69
CA LEU A 529 -1.91 -24.01 23.52
C LEU A 529 -2.73 -23.73 22.25
N THR A 530 -2.26 -22.82 21.42
CA THR A 530 -2.79 -22.62 20.06
C THR A 530 -1.64 -22.63 19.04
N LEU A 531 -1.88 -23.22 17.86
CA LEU A 531 -0.93 -23.32 16.73
C LEU A 531 -1.53 -22.78 15.44
N TRP A 532 -2.75 -22.29 15.49
CA TRP A 532 -3.56 -21.94 14.32
C TRP A 532 -4.10 -20.50 14.46
N ARG A 533 -4.24 -19.82 13.32
CA ARG A 533 -4.94 -18.54 13.15
C ARG A 533 -6.03 -18.67 12.09
N ALA A 534 -7.01 -17.78 12.06
CA ALA A 534 -7.90 -17.64 10.94
C ALA A 534 -7.07 -17.31 9.68
N PRO A 535 -7.10 -18.17 8.64
CA PRO A 535 -6.28 -17.93 7.45
C PRO A 535 -6.57 -16.56 6.82
N THR A 536 -5.52 -15.82 6.46
CA THR A 536 -5.66 -14.62 5.65
C THR A 536 -5.85 -15.00 4.18
N ASP A 537 -6.28 -14.04 3.33
CA ASP A 537 -6.36 -14.29 1.89
C ASP A 537 -5.01 -14.75 1.32
N ASN A 538 -3.91 -14.21 1.80
CA ASN A 538 -2.56 -14.67 1.43
C ASN A 538 -2.27 -16.11 1.86
N ASP A 539 -2.76 -16.52 3.03
CA ASP A 539 -2.60 -17.92 3.49
C ASP A 539 -3.42 -18.89 2.64
N LEU A 540 -4.62 -18.47 2.20
CA LEU A 540 -5.52 -19.28 1.37
C LEU A 540 -4.99 -19.40 -0.06
N ILE A 541 -4.75 -18.28 -0.74
CA ILE A 541 -4.36 -18.22 -2.15
C ILE A 541 -2.91 -18.69 -2.33
N GLY A 542 -2.03 -18.40 -1.36
CA GLY A 542 -0.66 -18.92 -1.31
C GLY A 542 -0.57 -20.39 -0.89
N HIS A 543 -1.70 -21.09 -0.67
CA HIS A 543 -1.81 -22.52 -0.35
C HIS A 543 -1.10 -22.96 0.94
N ILE A 544 -0.72 -22.03 1.83
CA ILE A 544 -0.10 -22.42 3.11
C ILE A 544 -1.13 -22.95 4.11
N SER A 545 -2.36 -22.43 4.08
CA SER A 545 -3.47 -22.91 4.91
C SER A 545 -3.80 -24.38 4.67
N GLU A 546 -3.67 -24.87 3.44
CA GLU A 546 -3.87 -26.29 3.10
C GLU A 546 -2.92 -27.21 3.87
N LYS A 547 -1.69 -26.76 4.11
CA LYS A 547 -0.73 -27.51 4.95
C LYS A 547 -1.16 -27.53 6.41
N TRP A 548 -1.68 -26.39 6.92
CA TRP A 548 -2.17 -26.29 8.29
C TRP A 548 -3.38 -27.20 8.52
N ASP A 549 -4.29 -27.25 7.53
CA ASP A 549 -5.46 -28.13 7.53
C ASP A 549 -5.05 -29.60 7.41
N GLY A 550 -4.10 -29.90 6.51
CA GLY A 550 -3.52 -31.23 6.38
C GLY A 550 -2.81 -31.73 7.65
N TRP A 551 -2.28 -30.84 8.47
CA TRP A 551 -1.74 -31.18 9.79
C TRP A 551 -2.80 -31.17 10.90
N GLY A 552 -4.01 -30.67 10.64
CA GLY A 552 -5.10 -30.54 11.60
C GLY A 552 -4.77 -29.61 12.77
N LEU A 553 -4.15 -28.44 12.46
CA LEU A 553 -3.72 -27.48 13.50
C LEU A 553 -4.90 -26.79 14.19
N ARG A 554 -6.04 -26.65 13.49
CA ARG A 554 -7.27 -26.11 14.05
C ARG A 554 -7.84 -27.00 15.15
N ASP A 555 -7.71 -28.34 15.02
CA ASP A 555 -8.30 -29.36 15.86
C ASP A 555 -7.30 -29.91 16.87
N LEU A 556 -6.70 -29.02 17.68
CA LEU A 556 -5.71 -29.39 18.68
C LEU A 556 -6.38 -29.90 19.97
N VAL A 557 -6.16 -31.17 20.31
CA VAL A 557 -6.79 -31.84 21.47
C VAL A 557 -5.74 -32.24 22.50
N LYS A 558 -6.00 -31.93 23.79
CA LYS A 558 -5.19 -32.38 24.92
C LYS A 558 -5.52 -33.86 25.22
N VAL A 559 -4.57 -34.76 24.96
CA VAL A 559 -4.78 -36.21 25.11
C VAL A 559 -4.15 -36.79 26.37
N ASN A 560 -3.24 -36.07 27.01
CA ASN A 560 -2.65 -36.46 28.32
C ASN A 560 -2.19 -35.24 29.08
N CYS A 561 -2.27 -35.31 30.40
CA CYS A 561 -1.82 -34.28 31.32
C CYS A 561 -1.13 -34.94 32.51
N LYS A 562 0.08 -34.49 32.90
CA LYS A 562 0.79 -34.89 34.10
C LYS A 562 1.06 -33.64 34.94
N ILE A 563 0.65 -33.67 36.22
CA ILE A 563 0.82 -32.57 37.15
C ILE A 563 1.82 -32.99 38.22
N SER A 564 2.84 -32.16 38.44
CA SER A 564 3.81 -32.31 39.52
C SER A 564 3.81 -31.06 40.42
N ARG A 565 3.35 -31.19 41.65
CA ARG A 565 3.22 -30.07 42.60
C ARG A 565 4.44 -30.05 43.53
N LYS A 566 5.14 -28.90 43.58
CA LYS A 566 6.31 -28.66 44.43
C LYS A 566 6.13 -27.38 45.23
N SER A 567 6.98 -27.16 46.23
CA SER A 567 6.97 -25.92 47.01
C SER A 567 7.33 -24.68 46.18
N THR A 568 8.05 -24.84 45.09
CA THR A 568 8.50 -23.74 44.20
C THR A 568 7.56 -23.47 43.04
N GLY A 569 6.58 -24.35 42.75
CA GLY A 569 5.65 -24.20 41.62
C GLY A 569 4.98 -25.50 41.21
N ILE A 570 4.07 -25.39 40.27
CA ILE A 570 3.32 -26.52 39.71
C ILE A 570 3.79 -26.71 38.26
N ARG A 571 4.31 -27.90 37.97
CA ARG A 571 4.69 -28.28 36.63
C ARG A 571 3.56 -29.09 36.00
N ILE A 572 3.12 -28.65 34.83
CA ILE A 572 2.10 -29.31 33.99
C ILE A 572 2.80 -29.76 32.72
N THR A 573 2.69 -31.03 32.38
CA THR A 573 3.21 -31.58 31.10
C THR A 573 2.02 -32.12 30.32
N ASN A 574 1.63 -31.39 29.29
CA ASN A 574 0.54 -31.73 28.39
C ASN A 574 1.10 -32.44 27.14
N THR A 575 0.38 -33.47 26.70
CA THR A 575 0.51 -34.01 25.36
C THR A 575 -0.69 -33.58 24.56
N TRP A 576 -0.43 -32.80 23.54
CA TRP A 576 -1.44 -32.40 22.55
C TRP A 576 -1.35 -33.29 21.34
N LYS A 577 -2.47 -33.45 20.62
CA LYS A 577 -2.58 -34.18 19.37
C LYS A 577 -3.30 -33.30 18.37
N THR A 578 -2.73 -33.10 17.16
CA THR A 578 -3.39 -32.41 16.05
C THR A 578 -4.45 -33.34 15.42
N GLY A 579 -5.36 -32.78 14.59
CA GLY A 579 -6.32 -33.58 13.82
C GLY A 579 -5.68 -34.68 12.99
N ALA A 580 -4.48 -34.46 12.44
CA ALA A 580 -3.69 -35.46 11.72
C ALA A 580 -2.93 -36.45 12.63
N GLY A 581 -3.11 -36.37 13.94
CA GLY A 581 -2.51 -37.32 14.88
C GLY A 581 -1.10 -36.99 15.34
N ILE A 582 -0.52 -35.85 14.98
CA ILE A 582 0.83 -35.42 15.36
C ILE A 582 0.81 -35.06 16.86
N LYS A 583 1.72 -35.69 17.61
CA LYS A 583 1.83 -35.46 19.07
C LYS A 583 2.81 -34.35 19.38
N LEU A 584 2.46 -33.46 20.31
CA LEU A 584 3.23 -32.32 20.75
C LEU A 584 3.37 -32.34 22.26
N LYS A 585 4.59 -32.13 22.76
CA LYS A 585 4.85 -31.99 24.19
C LYS A 585 4.88 -30.51 24.54
N HIS A 586 3.96 -30.08 25.40
CA HIS A 586 3.87 -28.72 25.95
C HIS A 586 4.04 -28.74 27.45
N GLU A 587 5.00 -28.00 27.95
CA GLU A 587 5.26 -27.87 29.39
C GLU A 587 4.90 -26.49 29.87
N GLN A 588 4.22 -26.43 31.01
CA GLN A 588 3.89 -25.20 31.73
C GLN A 588 4.42 -25.29 33.17
N PHE A 589 5.02 -24.19 33.62
CA PHE A 589 5.45 -24.07 35.01
C PHE A 589 4.74 -22.86 35.62
N VAL A 590 3.91 -23.09 36.63
CA VAL A 590 3.07 -22.09 37.28
C VAL A 590 3.64 -21.78 38.65
N GLU A 591 3.93 -20.51 38.93
CA GLU A 591 4.41 -19.95 40.16
C GLU A 591 3.39 -18.96 40.72
N THR A 592 3.17 -18.92 42.00
CA THR A 592 2.36 -17.87 42.66
C THR A 592 3.22 -16.63 42.90
N VAL A 593 2.69 -15.49 42.56
CA VAL A 593 3.25 -14.15 42.85
C VAL A 593 2.24 -13.35 43.67
N VAL A 594 2.65 -12.22 44.22
CA VAL A 594 1.71 -11.31 44.90
C VAL A 594 0.60 -10.92 43.94
N ASP A 595 -0.64 -11.12 44.38
CA ASP A 595 -1.88 -10.84 43.66
C ASP A 595 -2.06 -11.61 42.32
N GLY A 596 -1.34 -12.75 42.13
CA GLY A 596 -1.53 -13.49 40.89
C GLY A 596 -0.62 -14.68 40.67
N ILE A 597 -0.36 -14.96 39.40
CA ILE A 597 0.43 -16.11 38.92
C ILE A 597 1.43 -15.69 37.84
N ARG A 598 2.55 -16.43 37.81
CA ARG A 598 3.47 -16.44 36.66
C ARG A 598 3.41 -17.79 35.97
N VAL A 599 3.25 -17.79 34.66
CA VAL A 599 3.28 -18.99 33.82
C VAL A 599 4.48 -18.94 32.91
N THR A 600 5.30 -19.98 32.91
CA THR A 600 6.39 -20.19 31.97
C THR A 600 6.08 -21.40 31.12
N GLU A 601 6.10 -21.25 29.83
CA GLU A 601 5.67 -22.26 28.86
C GLU A 601 6.82 -22.67 27.93
N SER A 602 6.81 -23.92 27.48
CA SER A 602 7.77 -24.47 26.52
C SER A 602 7.09 -25.47 25.61
N LEU A 603 7.26 -25.29 24.31
CA LEU A 603 6.80 -26.21 23.27
C LEU A 603 7.98 -26.70 22.44
N GLN A 604 8.05 -28.01 22.22
CA GLN A 604 8.92 -28.61 21.21
C GLN A 604 8.12 -28.80 19.92
N LEU A 605 8.38 -27.94 18.92
CA LEU A 605 7.76 -28.08 17.59
C LEU A 605 8.54 -29.11 16.78
N PRO A 606 7.91 -30.24 16.33
CA PRO A 606 8.59 -31.30 15.61
C PRO A 606 8.90 -30.88 14.17
N LYS A 607 9.89 -31.58 13.53
CA LYS A 607 10.38 -31.25 12.19
C LYS A 607 9.31 -31.27 11.09
N GLN A 608 8.28 -32.08 11.24
CA GLN A 608 7.18 -32.20 10.29
C GLN A 608 6.24 -30.98 10.26
N LEU A 609 6.20 -30.21 11.35
CA LEU A 609 5.44 -28.95 11.42
C LEU A 609 6.38 -27.78 11.08
N ASN A 610 6.59 -27.57 9.80
CA ASN A 610 7.42 -26.50 9.28
C ASN A 610 6.56 -25.40 8.67
N ASP A 611 6.71 -24.17 9.16
CA ASP A 611 5.93 -23.00 8.73
C ASP A 611 4.44 -23.05 9.15
N ILE A 612 4.20 -23.11 10.44
CA ILE A 612 2.86 -23.07 11.04
C ILE A 612 2.41 -21.61 11.26
N ALA A 613 1.10 -21.43 11.52
CA ALA A 613 0.47 -20.11 11.65
C ALA A 613 0.95 -19.33 12.87
N ARG A 614 0.96 -19.95 14.05
CA ARG A 614 1.38 -19.34 15.32
C ARG A 614 1.80 -20.37 16.35
N ILE A 615 2.45 -19.92 17.40
CA ILE A 615 2.65 -20.66 18.66
C ILE A 615 2.31 -19.71 19.79
N GLY A 616 1.29 -20.03 20.57
CA GLY A 616 0.87 -19.14 21.65
C GLY A 616 -0.06 -19.78 22.65
N THR A 617 -0.47 -18.96 23.60
CA THR A 617 -1.46 -19.27 24.64
C THR A 617 -2.72 -18.49 24.34
N ASN A 618 -3.85 -19.20 24.15
CA ASN A 618 -5.17 -18.62 23.96
C ASN A 618 -6.07 -18.88 25.16
N PHE A 619 -6.86 -17.90 25.58
CA PHE A 619 -7.86 -17.99 26.64
C PHE A 619 -8.92 -16.90 26.49
N GLU A 620 -10.05 -17.06 27.20
CA GLU A 620 -11.14 -16.09 27.14
C GLU A 620 -11.46 -15.58 28.55
N MET A 621 -11.65 -14.27 28.65
CA MET A 621 -12.10 -13.58 29.85
C MET A 621 -13.58 -13.20 29.73
N ASN A 622 -14.27 -13.00 30.84
CA ASN A 622 -15.62 -12.45 30.84
C ASN A 622 -15.68 -11.16 30.01
N GLY A 623 -16.68 -11.05 29.14
CA GLY A 623 -16.84 -9.92 28.23
C GLY A 623 -17.07 -8.56 28.90
N GLU A 624 -17.39 -8.54 30.21
CA GLU A 624 -17.44 -7.28 30.96
C GLU A 624 -16.06 -6.63 31.14
N LEU A 625 -14.97 -7.39 30.96
CA LEU A 625 -13.60 -6.88 30.92
C LEU A 625 -13.28 -6.35 29.52
N ASP A 626 -13.94 -5.26 29.14
CA ASP A 626 -13.94 -4.69 27.79
C ASP A 626 -13.07 -3.44 27.61
N GLN A 627 -12.48 -2.90 28.71
CA GLN A 627 -11.60 -1.73 28.65
C GLN A 627 -10.14 -2.19 28.59
N LEU A 628 -9.53 -2.05 27.41
CA LEU A 628 -8.14 -2.46 27.15
C LEU A 628 -7.19 -1.28 27.33
N VAL A 629 -6.14 -1.47 28.11
CA VAL A 629 -4.94 -0.61 28.07
C VAL A 629 -3.74 -1.49 27.80
N TYR A 630 -2.92 -1.14 26.81
CA TYR A 630 -1.70 -1.89 26.53
C TYR A 630 -0.49 -0.99 26.30
N PHE A 631 0.70 -1.52 26.58
CA PHE A 631 1.98 -0.89 26.28
C PHE A 631 2.70 -1.72 25.21
N GLY A 632 2.63 -1.25 23.97
CA GLY A 632 3.11 -1.95 22.79
C GLY A 632 3.06 -1.06 21.55
N THR A 633 3.30 -1.65 20.38
CA THR A 633 3.20 -0.95 19.09
C THR A 633 1.73 -0.77 18.72
N GLY A 634 1.37 0.44 18.31
CA GLY A 634 0.00 0.77 17.91
C GLY A 634 -0.17 2.25 17.55
N PRO A 635 -1.46 2.76 17.56
CA PRO A 635 -2.70 2.14 18.10
C PRO A 635 -3.36 1.12 17.16
N PHE A 636 -2.93 1.04 15.92
CA PHE A 636 -3.47 0.18 14.87
C PHE A 636 -2.85 -1.23 14.90
N GLU A 637 -3.52 -2.16 14.23
CA GLU A 637 -3.03 -3.52 14.07
C GLU A 637 -1.62 -3.56 13.47
N THR A 638 -0.77 -4.42 14.02
CA THR A 638 0.57 -4.72 13.50
C THR A 638 0.79 -6.23 13.42
N MET A 639 1.58 -6.65 12.41
CA MET A 639 1.96 -8.05 12.18
C MET A 639 3.49 -8.16 12.17
N PRO A 640 4.08 -9.36 12.33
CA PRO A 640 5.54 -9.49 12.43
C PRO A 640 6.31 -8.87 11.26
N ASP A 641 5.76 -8.93 10.05
CA ASP A 641 6.33 -8.38 8.81
C ASP A 641 5.68 -7.05 8.37
N ARG A 642 4.89 -6.45 9.27
CA ARG A 642 4.25 -5.12 9.13
C ARG A 642 4.18 -4.48 10.51
N ALA A 643 5.34 -4.08 11.03
CA ALA A 643 5.53 -3.76 12.43
C ALA A 643 5.86 -2.29 12.73
N ILE A 644 5.94 -1.44 11.69
CA ILE A 644 6.24 -0.01 11.89
C ILE A 644 5.09 0.65 12.61
N GLY A 645 5.40 1.21 13.79
CA GLY A 645 4.46 1.91 14.64
C GLY A 645 5.16 2.46 15.88
N LYS A 646 4.43 3.22 16.67
CA LYS A 646 4.92 3.86 17.91
C LYS A 646 4.65 2.95 19.09
N VAL A 647 5.68 2.62 19.86
CA VAL A 647 5.53 1.96 21.18
C VAL A 647 5.04 3.00 22.18
N HIS A 648 3.83 2.82 22.65
CA HIS A 648 3.17 3.76 23.55
C HIS A 648 2.18 3.04 24.46
N ARG A 649 1.61 3.76 25.42
CA ARG A 649 0.47 3.29 26.19
C ARG A 649 -0.81 3.69 25.46
N TRP A 650 -1.55 2.69 24.99
CA TRP A 650 -2.80 2.85 24.27
C TRP A 650 -3.98 2.46 25.13
N ASN A 651 -5.12 3.09 24.92
CA ASN A 651 -6.37 2.83 25.66
C ASN A 651 -7.53 2.85 24.65
N SER A 652 -8.34 1.79 24.65
CA SER A 652 -9.52 1.66 23.81
C SER A 652 -10.44 0.55 24.34
N PRO A 653 -11.72 0.53 23.94
CA PRO A 653 -12.54 -0.67 24.09
C PRO A 653 -11.93 -1.86 23.32
N VAL A 654 -12.20 -3.08 23.80
CA VAL A 654 -11.80 -4.33 23.11
C VAL A 654 -12.45 -4.43 21.72
N SER A 655 -13.66 -3.91 21.55
CA SER A 655 -14.36 -3.86 20.26
C SER A 655 -13.58 -3.15 19.17
N ASP A 656 -12.82 -2.11 19.51
CA ASP A 656 -12.04 -1.29 18.58
C ASP A 656 -10.80 -2.01 18.05
N GLN A 657 -10.47 -3.17 18.60
CA GLN A 657 -9.36 -4.00 18.12
C GLN A 657 -9.74 -4.86 16.92
N TYR A 658 -11.03 -5.01 16.64
CA TYR A 658 -11.51 -5.73 15.46
C TYR A 658 -11.32 -4.89 14.20
N VAL A 659 -10.61 -5.45 13.21
CA VAL A 659 -10.45 -4.85 11.88
C VAL A 659 -11.43 -5.53 10.93
N PRO A 660 -12.43 -4.81 10.36
CA PRO A 660 -13.53 -5.41 9.62
C PRO A 660 -13.16 -5.72 8.16
N TYR A 661 -12.15 -6.57 7.93
CA TYR A 661 -11.85 -7.07 6.59
C TYR A 661 -13.12 -7.65 5.96
N VAL A 662 -13.39 -7.35 4.67
CA VAL A 662 -14.63 -7.73 3.99
C VAL A 662 -14.89 -9.22 4.13
N LYS A 663 -13.89 -10.07 3.80
CA LYS A 663 -13.84 -11.46 4.22
C LYS A 663 -13.11 -11.55 5.55
N PRO A 664 -13.77 -11.99 6.63
CA PRO A 664 -13.14 -12.10 7.95
C PRO A 664 -11.95 -13.05 7.94
N GLN A 665 -10.91 -12.66 8.63
CA GLN A 665 -9.62 -13.36 8.71
C GLN A 665 -8.89 -12.91 9.98
N GLU A 666 -7.76 -13.52 10.33
CA GLU A 666 -6.98 -13.12 11.51
C GLU A 666 -6.71 -11.63 11.52
N ASN A 667 -6.96 -10.96 12.64
CA ASN A 667 -6.81 -9.52 12.80
C ASN A 667 -6.65 -9.09 14.26
N GLY A 668 -6.43 -7.78 14.49
CA GLY A 668 -6.39 -7.16 15.82
C GLY A 668 -5.12 -7.44 16.62
N GLY A 669 -4.07 -7.96 15.99
CA GLY A 669 -2.79 -8.24 16.65
C GLY A 669 -1.93 -6.99 16.84
N HIS A 670 -1.17 -6.96 17.96
CA HIS A 670 -0.18 -5.92 18.25
C HIS A 670 1.18 -6.55 18.55
N VAL A 671 2.20 -6.22 17.77
CA VAL A 671 3.58 -6.67 18.07
C VAL A 671 4.19 -5.83 19.17
N GLY A 672 5.17 -6.41 19.86
CA GLY A 672 5.96 -5.66 20.82
C GLY A 672 5.17 -5.25 22.06
N VAL A 673 4.13 -5.97 22.46
CA VAL A 673 3.39 -5.71 23.72
C VAL A 673 4.23 -6.18 24.90
N ARG A 674 4.43 -5.29 25.89
CA ARG A 674 5.15 -5.56 27.13
C ARG A 674 4.19 -5.99 28.22
N TRP A 675 3.03 -5.34 28.25
CA TRP A 675 1.94 -5.63 29.15
C TRP A 675 0.62 -5.09 28.59
N PHE A 676 -0.47 -5.65 29.07
CA PHE A 676 -1.80 -5.11 28.88
C PHE A 676 -2.64 -5.30 30.14
N SER A 677 -3.69 -4.52 30.31
CA SER A 677 -4.71 -4.69 31.33
C SER A 677 -6.09 -4.65 30.72
N LEU A 678 -6.98 -5.44 31.28
CA LEU A 678 -8.39 -5.43 30.98
C LEU A 678 -9.14 -5.07 32.25
N ALA A 679 -10.09 -4.16 32.17
CA ALA A 679 -10.91 -3.72 33.27
C ALA A 679 -12.39 -3.70 32.91
N ASN A 680 -13.25 -3.87 33.91
CA ASN A 680 -14.68 -3.57 33.78
C ASN A 680 -14.95 -2.10 34.13
N ARG A 681 -16.20 -1.69 34.05
CA ARG A 681 -16.64 -0.31 34.36
C ARG A 681 -16.39 0.14 35.79
N THR A 682 -16.19 -0.80 36.73
CA THR A 682 -15.85 -0.51 38.14
C THR A 682 -14.36 -0.53 38.41
N ASN A 683 -13.54 -0.60 37.36
CA ASN A 683 -12.08 -0.62 37.38
C ASN A 683 -11.47 -1.84 38.15
N HIS A 684 -12.19 -2.96 38.18
CA HIS A 684 -11.64 -4.25 38.57
C HIS A 684 -11.24 -5.02 37.34
N GLY A 685 -10.10 -5.71 37.40
CA GLY A 685 -9.61 -6.35 36.21
C GLY A 685 -8.38 -7.22 36.39
N ILE A 686 -7.71 -7.43 35.26
CA ILE A 686 -6.49 -8.21 35.16
C ILE A 686 -5.40 -7.43 34.44
N TYR A 687 -4.18 -7.50 34.95
CA TYR A 687 -2.97 -6.97 34.35
C TYR A 687 -2.08 -8.14 33.94
N ILE A 688 -1.68 -8.19 32.66
CA ILE A 688 -0.83 -9.26 32.12
C ILE A 688 0.47 -8.67 31.61
N GLN A 689 1.59 -9.14 32.17
CA GLN A 689 2.95 -8.73 31.79
C GLN A 689 3.68 -9.88 31.10
N MET A 690 4.29 -9.62 29.95
CA MET A 690 5.13 -10.57 29.22
C MET A 690 6.58 -10.54 29.74
N ASP A 691 7.32 -11.65 29.53
CA ASP A 691 8.76 -11.79 29.83
C ASP A 691 9.64 -10.86 28.98
N LYS A 692 9.21 -10.62 27.74
CA LYS A 692 9.77 -9.71 26.75
C LYS A 692 8.65 -9.22 25.83
N PRO A 693 8.89 -8.21 24.99
CA PRO A 693 7.91 -7.79 24.01
C PRO A 693 7.40 -8.96 23.17
N ARG A 694 6.08 -9.17 23.12
CA ARG A 694 5.38 -10.26 22.42
C ARG A 694 4.34 -9.71 21.47
N MET A 695 3.91 -10.52 20.51
CA MET A 695 2.66 -10.25 19.82
C MET A 695 1.50 -10.69 20.70
N VAL A 696 0.48 -9.84 20.82
CA VAL A 696 -0.72 -10.10 21.60
C VAL A 696 -1.93 -9.69 20.77
N THR A 697 -2.95 -10.53 20.76
CA THR A 697 -4.27 -10.24 20.20
C THR A 697 -5.27 -10.19 21.36
N VAL A 698 -6.07 -9.11 21.43
CA VAL A 698 -7.18 -8.96 22.38
C VAL A 698 -8.38 -8.49 21.59
N THR A 699 -9.38 -9.34 21.40
CA THR A 699 -10.48 -9.09 20.46
C THR A 699 -11.78 -9.72 21.00
N PRO A 700 -12.96 -9.25 20.59
CA PRO A 700 -14.22 -9.92 20.94
C PRO A 700 -14.51 -11.14 20.05
N MET A 701 -13.66 -11.46 19.05
CA MET A 701 -13.88 -12.53 18.07
C MET A 701 -12.93 -13.70 18.31
N ARG A 702 -13.42 -14.93 18.11
CA ARG A 702 -12.56 -16.11 18.02
C ARG A 702 -12.03 -16.27 16.60
N SER A 703 -10.80 -16.77 16.45
CA SER A 703 -10.25 -17.08 15.12
C SER A 703 -11.14 -18.07 14.33
N THR A 704 -11.87 -18.98 15.01
CA THR A 704 -12.83 -19.90 14.38
C THR A 704 -14.00 -19.15 13.77
N ASP A 705 -14.57 -18.19 14.50
CA ASP A 705 -15.73 -17.40 14.04
C ASP A 705 -15.37 -16.53 12.83
N LEU A 706 -14.13 -16.00 12.81
CA LEU A 706 -13.59 -15.28 11.67
C LEU A 706 -13.43 -16.18 10.44
N ALA A 707 -12.86 -17.38 10.61
CA ALA A 707 -12.58 -18.28 9.49
C ALA A 707 -13.86 -18.86 8.86
N ASP A 708 -14.92 -19.03 9.64
CA ASP A 708 -16.17 -19.63 9.21
C ASP A 708 -17.14 -18.61 8.55
N ALA A 709 -16.88 -17.30 8.72
CA ALA A 709 -17.72 -16.25 8.15
C ALA A 709 -17.27 -15.87 6.72
N THR A 710 -18.26 -15.62 5.85
CA THR A 710 -18.02 -15.16 4.47
C THR A 710 -17.84 -13.64 4.38
N HIS A 711 -18.58 -12.89 5.20
CA HIS A 711 -18.53 -11.42 5.25
C HIS A 711 -18.46 -10.92 6.68
N ASN A 712 -17.85 -9.76 6.85
CA ASN A 712 -17.68 -9.12 8.17
C ASN A 712 -19.01 -8.83 8.89
N VAL A 713 -20.07 -8.54 8.14
CA VAL A 713 -21.42 -8.29 8.69
C VAL A 713 -22.07 -9.53 9.32
N PHE A 714 -21.55 -10.74 9.04
CA PHE A 714 -22.06 -11.99 9.59
C PHE A 714 -21.26 -12.48 10.81
N VAL A 715 -20.13 -11.85 11.12
CA VAL A 715 -19.35 -12.21 12.30
C VAL A 715 -20.03 -11.71 13.57
N GLN A 716 -20.28 -12.61 14.50
CA GLN A 716 -20.86 -12.29 15.80
C GLN A 716 -19.78 -12.30 16.87
N PRO A 717 -19.73 -11.29 17.76
CA PRO A 717 -18.86 -11.32 18.92
C PRO A 717 -19.12 -12.57 19.78
N SER A 718 -18.04 -13.15 20.34
CA SER A 718 -18.13 -14.36 21.18
C SER A 718 -18.86 -14.16 22.51
N GLY A 719 -19.14 -12.90 22.87
CA GLY A 719 -19.64 -12.52 24.20
C GLY A 719 -18.54 -12.44 25.26
N ASN A 720 -17.32 -12.84 24.94
CA ASN A 720 -16.14 -12.83 25.80
C ASN A 720 -15.03 -11.93 25.22
N THR A 721 -14.05 -11.59 26.04
CA THR A 721 -12.78 -11.01 25.57
C THR A 721 -11.81 -12.15 25.28
N VAL A 722 -11.48 -12.36 24.00
CA VAL A 722 -10.57 -13.41 23.52
C VAL A 722 -9.15 -12.88 23.50
N ILE A 723 -8.23 -13.60 24.14
CA ILE A 723 -6.83 -13.20 24.31
C ILE A 723 -5.92 -14.26 23.72
N THR A 724 -4.93 -13.83 22.93
CA THR A 724 -3.83 -14.69 22.50
C THR A 724 -2.50 -14.01 22.75
N ILE A 725 -1.58 -14.71 23.44
CA ILE A 725 -0.20 -14.29 23.69
C ILE A 725 0.72 -15.18 22.87
N ASP A 726 1.42 -14.63 21.90
CA ASP A 726 2.26 -15.41 20.98
C ASP A 726 3.72 -15.50 21.43
N ALA A 727 4.23 -16.72 21.45
CA ALA A 727 5.66 -16.99 21.46
C ALA A 727 6.28 -16.70 20.09
N ALA A 728 5.53 -17.03 19.02
CA ALA A 728 5.84 -16.76 17.62
C ALA A 728 4.56 -16.65 16.80
N HIS A 729 4.55 -15.77 15.82
CA HIS A 729 3.47 -15.59 14.86
C HIS A 729 4.07 -15.41 13.46
N ARG A 730 3.50 -16.10 12.46
CA ARG A 730 3.92 -16.00 11.07
C ARG A 730 3.57 -14.64 10.49
N GLY A 731 4.41 -14.10 9.61
CA GLY A 731 4.08 -12.93 8.82
C GLY A 731 2.87 -13.14 7.91
N VAL A 732 2.32 -12.07 7.36
CA VAL A 732 1.14 -12.11 6.47
C VAL A 732 1.53 -12.12 4.98
N GLY A 733 2.71 -11.61 4.61
CA GLY A 733 3.20 -11.63 3.24
C GLY A 733 2.30 -10.93 2.22
N THR A 734 2.46 -11.33 0.94
CA THR A 734 1.69 -10.87 -0.21
C THR A 734 1.38 -12.03 -1.19
N ALA A 735 1.27 -13.25 -0.69
CA ALA A 735 1.21 -14.49 -1.49
C ALA A 735 -0.05 -14.64 -2.35
N SER A 736 -1.03 -13.75 -2.26
CA SER A 736 -2.19 -13.73 -3.16
C SER A 736 -1.81 -13.38 -4.61
N CYS A 737 -0.80 -12.52 -4.82
CA CYS A 737 -0.24 -12.22 -6.15
C CYS A 737 1.27 -11.96 -6.14
N GLY A 738 1.94 -12.08 -5.00
CA GLY A 738 3.34 -11.76 -4.86
C GLY A 738 4.15 -12.81 -4.13
N PRO A 739 5.37 -12.47 -3.72
CA PRO A 739 6.18 -13.32 -2.86
C PRO A 739 5.49 -13.55 -1.51
N ASP A 740 5.68 -14.73 -0.95
CA ASP A 740 5.31 -14.97 0.44
C ASP A 740 6.17 -14.11 1.40
N THR A 741 5.85 -14.16 2.69
CA THR A 741 6.64 -13.45 3.70
C THR A 741 8.09 -13.94 3.73
N LEU A 742 9.01 -13.08 4.17
CA LEU A 742 10.43 -13.40 4.20
C LEU A 742 10.74 -14.56 5.18
N PRO A 743 11.80 -15.36 4.92
CA PRO A 743 12.15 -16.52 5.75
C PRO A 743 12.36 -16.23 7.25
N LYS A 744 12.65 -14.98 7.62
CA LYS A 744 12.81 -14.56 9.02
C LYS A 744 11.47 -14.44 9.78
N TYR A 745 10.35 -14.40 9.05
CA TYR A 745 9.00 -14.31 9.59
C TYR A 745 8.24 -15.64 9.55
N LEU A 746 8.89 -16.72 9.10
CA LEU A 746 8.34 -18.08 9.12
C LEU A 746 8.58 -18.73 10.48
N ILE A 747 7.66 -19.60 10.92
CA ILE A 747 7.81 -20.38 12.16
C ILE A 747 8.39 -21.75 11.80
N LYS A 748 9.65 -21.97 12.24
CA LYS A 748 10.42 -23.18 11.95
C LYS A 748 10.36 -24.18 13.10
N PRO A 749 10.60 -25.50 12.85
CA PRO A 749 10.76 -26.49 13.91
C PRO A 749 11.80 -26.08 14.94
N GLY A 750 11.54 -26.37 16.23
CA GLY A 750 12.45 -26.00 17.30
C GLY A 750 11.79 -25.91 18.66
N THR A 751 12.52 -25.42 19.66
CA THR A 751 12.00 -25.19 21.00
C THR A 751 11.62 -23.74 21.20
N TYR A 752 10.36 -23.50 21.53
CA TYR A 752 9.81 -22.19 21.85
C TYR A 752 9.56 -22.07 23.34
N LYS A 753 9.95 -20.92 23.92
CA LYS A 753 9.74 -20.62 25.33
C LYS A 753 9.18 -19.23 25.49
N TRP A 754 8.16 -19.08 26.33
CA TRP A 754 7.56 -17.78 26.68
C TRP A 754 7.08 -17.80 28.12
N SER A 755 6.92 -16.61 28.67
CA SER A 755 6.37 -16.45 30.02
C SER A 755 5.53 -15.19 30.13
N TRP A 756 4.49 -15.28 30.92
CA TRP A 756 3.60 -14.18 31.22
C TRP A 756 3.19 -14.23 32.70
N THR A 757 2.86 -13.07 33.25
CA THR A 757 2.43 -12.93 34.62
C THR A 757 1.07 -12.26 34.65
N ALA A 758 0.08 -12.87 35.25
CA ALA A 758 -1.27 -12.32 35.42
C ALA A 758 -1.46 -11.87 36.86
N LEU A 759 -1.86 -10.62 37.07
CA LEU A 759 -2.15 -10.00 38.32
C LEU A 759 -3.58 -9.48 38.34
N THR A 760 -4.31 -9.61 39.42
CA THR A 760 -5.64 -9.00 39.59
C THR A 760 -5.54 -7.64 40.32
N PHE A 761 -6.43 -6.73 39.98
CA PHE A 761 -6.52 -5.41 40.64
C PHE A 761 -7.95 -4.93 40.80
#